data_3371d57eed2266eae9b52f76a21209ce
#
_entry.id   3371d57eed2266eae9b52f76a21209ce
#
_cell.length_a   1.000
_cell.length_b   1.000
_cell.length_c   1.000
_cell.angle_alpha   90.00
_cell.angle_beta   90.00
_cell.angle_gamma   90.00
#
_symmetry.space_group_name_H-M   'P 1'
#
loop_
_entity.id
_entity.type
_entity.pdbx_description
1 polymer ?
#
loop_
_entity_poly.entity_id
_entity_poly.type
_entity_poly.pdbx_seq_one_letter_code
_entity_poly.pdbx_strand_id
1 'polypeptide(L)'
;MALLEDLASVEPEAPECSGGRETWRAATARQILRRNLYGVDLAPESVEIARLSLWIRSAIRNQTLTDLTHNIVQGNSVISDPAVDPRAFDWQVQFSEVFADGGFDAVIGNPPYVRQELLGSIKPRLQQEFPSVYNGLADLYVYFYDRGLQILKPGGMLAYVTTNKWMKAGYGEALRRTLARMHDLRRIVDFGHAKQFFPDADVFPCFAVVQKGVEEGDGEALIEDTLEPERSRLLDARNQAEAIDVGIIPRDLVRLDDLPAQIARSSFHIHRARLGSDAWSLERQEVHELLEKIRRSGAPLLEVTGAKPTRGILTGLNEAFLIDTTTRDRLVGKDSKCAPLIQAYLRGQDICRWLPDWAGLWMIALKSSGDHPWPWADLGDQAEACFRHTYPSLHEHLKPFEADLKRRQDQGRHWWELRACAYWELFTRPKIVYQEIQYHPAYAYDEESNLCNNKVFFLCTDYLVLLGILNSPAVWWHNWRYLPHMKDEALTPVAFLLESLLVPKLKRRFERLCGDICRHLLICSRDRRTTIRIVLDWLRTQHDVQKPSTRLQAATNLSSDEFVSEVKRSRGRERSMSAAALKDLRDEYARTIEPAKNLMAEALQLEYQLHDLVNEAYGLTPNEVKLMWDTAPPRMPIPRPPHV
;
A
#
# COMPACT_ATOMS: atom_id res chain seq x y z
N MET A 1 -21.13 25.12 -10.27
CA MET A 1 -22.48 24.68 -10.73
C MET A 1 -23.49 24.85 -9.62
N ALA A 2 -23.32 24.21 -8.46
CA ALA A 2 -24.19 24.42 -7.30
C ALA A 2 -24.39 25.89 -6.95
N LEU A 3 -23.36 26.72 -6.98
CA LEU A 3 -23.48 28.16 -6.69
C LEU A 3 -24.39 28.91 -7.68
N LEU A 4 -24.41 28.52 -8.97
CA LEU A 4 -25.31 29.09 -9.96
C LEU A 4 -26.74 28.52 -9.84
N GLU A 5 -26.87 27.29 -9.38
CA GLU A 5 -28.16 26.65 -9.08
C GLU A 5 -28.73 27.13 -7.75
N ASP A 6 -27.90 27.33 -6.71
CA ASP A 6 -28.28 27.90 -5.42
C ASP A 6 -28.66 29.38 -5.55
N LEU A 7 -27.93 30.15 -6.35
CA LEU A 7 -28.28 31.53 -6.68
C LEU A 7 -29.57 31.62 -7.52
N ALA A 8 -29.92 30.53 -8.23
CA ALA A 8 -31.20 30.44 -8.91
C ALA A 8 -32.37 30.16 -7.95
N SER A 9 -32.09 29.62 -6.76
CA SER A 9 -33.08 29.29 -5.71
C SER A 9 -33.26 30.42 -4.68
N VAL A 10 -32.31 31.36 -4.56
CA VAL A 10 -32.50 32.57 -3.75
C VAL A 10 -33.45 33.50 -4.51
N GLU A 11 -34.70 33.57 -4.09
CA GLU A 11 -35.67 34.56 -4.57
C GLU A 11 -35.27 35.94 -4.00
N PRO A 12 -34.71 36.87 -4.80
CA PRO A 12 -34.76 38.25 -4.39
C PRO A 12 -36.16 38.76 -4.58
N GLU A 13 -36.65 39.61 -3.71
CA GLU A 13 -37.80 40.47 -3.96
C GLU A 13 -37.57 41.24 -5.27
N ALA A 14 -38.00 40.63 -6.39
CA ALA A 14 -37.77 41.18 -7.72
C ALA A 14 -38.83 42.25 -8.04
N PRO A 15 -38.46 43.38 -8.64
CA PRO A 15 -39.44 44.28 -9.19
C PRO A 15 -40.22 43.60 -10.29
N GLU A 16 -41.55 43.78 -10.24
CA GLU A 16 -42.54 43.21 -11.19
C GLU A 16 -42.38 43.77 -12.61
N CYS A 17 -41.32 43.40 -13.33
CA CYS A 17 -41.19 43.68 -14.75
C CYS A 17 -40.91 42.41 -15.53
N SER A 18 -41.71 42.10 -16.52
CA SER A 18 -41.74 40.92 -17.36
C SER A 18 -40.49 40.62 -18.22
N GLY A 19 -39.34 41.15 -17.92
CA GLY A 19 -38.02 40.90 -18.47
C GLY A 19 -36.93 40.85 -17.40
N GLY A 20 -37.30 41.11 -16.14
CA GLY A 20 -36.32 41.35 -15.07
C GLY A 20 -35.51 40.13 -14.60
N ARG A 21 -36.10 38.95 -14.58
CA ARG A 21 -35.44 37.71 -14.06
C ARG A 21 -34.31 37.21 -14.96
N GLU A 22 -34.51 37.12 -16.25
CA GLU A 22 -33.47 36.70 -17.18
C GLU A 22 -32.33 37.69 -17.28
N THR A 23 -32.66 39.00 -17.27
CA THR A 23 -31.63 40.07 -17.29
C THR A 23 -30.84 40.13 -16.00
N TRP A 24 -31.44 39.89 -14.84
CA TRP A 24 -30.75 39.83 -13.56
C TRP A 24 -29.84 38.63 -13.46
N ARG A 25 -30.32 37.41 -13.80
CA ARG A 25 -29.50 36.18 -13.85
C ARG A 25 -28.28 36.35 -14.75
N ALA A 26 -28.45 36.95 -15.90
CA ALA A 26 -27.37 37.25 -16.85
C ALA A 26 -26.35 38.23 -16.28
N ALA A 27 -26.79 39.28 -15.64
CA ALA A 27 -25.92 40.28 -15.02
C ALA A 27 -25.12 39.67 -13.87
N THR A 28 -25.77 38.87 -13.01
CA THR A 28 -25.16 38.18 -11.89
C THR A 28 -24.15 37.12 -12.37
N ALA A 29 -24.48 36.32 -13.39
CA ALA A 29 -23.57 35.35 -13.97
C ALA A 29 -22.30 36.01 -14.53
N ARG A 30 -22.44 37.15 -15.22
CA ARG A 30 -21.28 37.89 -15.73
C ARG A 30 -20.44 38.47 -14.60
N GLN A 31 -21.07 38.96 -13.53
CA GLN A 31 -20.34 39.50 -12.37
C GLN A 31 -19.53 38.39 -11.69
N ILE A 32 -20.14 37.17 -11.50
CA ILE A 32 -19.46 35.98 -10.96
C ILE A 32 -18.26 35.61 -11.83
N LEU A 33 -18.47 35.52 -13.15
CA LEU A 33 -17.39 35.16 -14.07
C LEU A 33 -16.23 36.17 -14.07
N ARG A 34 -16.52 37.43 -13.93
CA ARG A 34 -15.50 38.50 -13.97
C ARG A 34 -14.78 38.72 -12.64
N ARG A 35 -15.44 38.50 -11.51
CA ARG A 35 -14.92 38.94 -10.20
C ARG A 35 -14.70 37.83 -9.20
N ASN A 36 -15.29 36.66 -9.45
CA ASN A 36 -15.27 35.58 -8.47
C ASN A 36 -14.63 34.28 -8.97
N LEU A 37 -14.42 34.12 -10.29
CA LEU A 37 -13.83 32.91 -10.85
C LEU A 37 -12.47 33.22 -11.48
N TYR A 38 -11.44 32.54 -10.96
CA TYR A 38 -10.07 32.60 -11.45
C TYR A 38 -9.55 31.20 -11.64
N GLY A 39 -8.66 30.99 -12.60
CA GLY A 39 -8.09 29.67 -12.88
C GLY A 39 -6.73 29.76 -13.56
N VAL A 40 -5.86 28.83 -13.20
CA VAL A 40 -4.52 28.68 -13.80
C VAL A 40 -4.33 27.24 -14.20
N ASP A 41 -3.96 27.01 -15.45
CA ASP A 41 -3.58 25.68 -15.96
C ASP A 41 -2.28 25.78 -16.76
N LEU A 42 -1.49 24.71 -16.71
CA LEU A 42 -0.22 24.64 -17.43
C LEU A 42 -0.41 24.49 -18.95
N ALA A 43 -1.49 23.81 -19.37
CA ALA A 43 -1.80 23.51 -20.75
C ALA A 43 -2.69 24.59 -21.38
N PRO A 44 -2.29 25.25 -22.48
CA PRO A 44 -3.10 26.28 -23.12
C PRO A 44 -4.43 25.73 -23.62
N GLU A 45 -4.48 24.47 -24.05
CA GLU A 45 -5.71 23.80 -24.48
C GLU A 45 -6.72 23.67 -23.35
N SER A 46 -6.25 23.37 -22.12
CA SER A 46 -7.11 23.30 -20.93
C SER A 46 -7.70 24.66 -20.59
N VAL A 47 -6.91 25.73 -20.71
CA VAL A 47 -7.36 27.11 -20.52
C VAL A 47 -8.47 27.47 -21.52
N GLU A 48 -8.28 27.17 -22.80
CA GLU A 48 -9.28 27.44 -23.84
C GLU A 48 -10.58 26.63 -23.64
N ILE A 49 -10.45 25.34 -23.27
CA ILE A 49 -11.61 24.47 -22.94
C ILE A 49 -12.36 25.02 -21.73
N ALA A 50 -11.65 25.48 -20.69
CA ALA A 50 -12.26 26.06 -19.50
C ALA A 50 -13.04 27.33 -19.85
N ARG A 51 -12.42 28.25 -20.60
CA ARG A 51 -13.09 29.48 -21.09
C ARG A 51 -14.32 29.16 -21.91
N LEU A 52 -14.21 28.23 -22.88
CA LEU A 52 -15.32 27.81 -23.73
C LEU A 52 -16.45 27.19 -22.91
N SER A 53 -16.13 26.34 -21.93
CA SER A 53 -17.12 25.71 -21.07
C SER A 53 -17.91 26.72 -20.23
N LEU A 54 -17.22 27.73 -19.69
CA LEU A 54 -17.85 28.83 -18.96
C LEU A 54 -18.72 29.70 -19.88
N TRP A 55 -18.27 29.98 -21.10
CA TRP A 55 -19.05 30.73 -22.08
C TRP A 55 -20.33 30.00 -22.48
N ILE A 56 -20.26 28.73 -22.81
CA ILE A 56 -21.45 27.92 -23.18
C ILE A 56 -22.49 27.93 -22.05
N ARG A 57 -22.05 27.84 -20.81
CA ARG A 57 -22.95 27.79 -19.64
C ARG A 57 -23.54 29.15 -19.26
N SER A 58 -22.86 30.23 -19.59
CA SER A 58 -23.29 31.61 -19.30
C SER A 58 -23.84 32.37 -20.52
N ALA A 59 -23.82 31.72 -21.71
CA ALA A 59 -24.27 32.34 -22.94
C ALA A 59 -25.76 32.65 -22.92
N ILE A 60 -26.11 33.89 -23.29
CA ILE A 60 -27.50 34.35 -23.45
C ILE A 60 -27.65 34.85 -24.88
N ARG A 61 -28.74 34.49 -25.51
CA ARG A 61 -29.03 34.88 -26.89
C ARG A 61 -28.96 36.40 -27.06
N ASN A 62 -28.27 36.85 -28.10
CA ASN A 62 -28.05 38.25 -28.44
C ASN A 62 -27.22 39.09 -27.41
N GLN A 63 -26.39 38.41 -26.60
CA GLN A 63 -25.45 39.12 -25.70
C GLN A 63 -24.01 38.72 -26.01
N THR A 64 -23.08 39.66 -25.81
CA THR A 64 -21.65 39.38 -25.95
C THR A 64 -21.15 38.49 -24.79
N LEU A 65 -20.27 37.56 -25.12
CA LEU A 65 -19.60 36.73 -24.12
C LEU A 65 -18.73 37.56 -23.19
N THR A 66 -18.61 37.09 -21.95
CA THR A 66 -17.74 37.73 -20.96
C THR A 66 -16.28 37.46 -21.33
N ASP A 67 -15.44 38.48 -21.36
CA ASP A 67 -13.99 38.30 -21.48
C ASP A 67 -13.44 37.62 -20.22
N LEU A 68 -12.77 36.47 -20.41
CA LEU A 68 -12.17 35.63 -19.36
C LEU A 68 -10.63 35.52 -19.51
N THR A 69 -10.04 36.29 -20.40
CA THR A 69 -8.60 36.21 -20.69
C THR A 69 -7.73 36.59 -19.49
N HIS A 70 -8.25 37.45 -18.61
CA HIS A 70 -7.57 37.86 -17.38
C HIS A 70 -7.84 36.98 -16.18
N ASN A 71 -8.92 36.17 -16.22
CA ASN A 71 -9.34 35.34 -15.11
C ASN A 71 -8.87 33.89 -15.23
N ILE A 72 -8.91 33.34 -16.46
CA ILE A 72 -8.50 31.97 -16.75
C ILE A 72 -7.24 32.04 -17.61
N VAL A 73 -6.10 31.76 -17.01
CA VAL A 73 -4.79 32.05 -17.60
C VAL A 73 -3.90 30.82 -17.66
N GLN A 74 -2.96 30.82 -18.60
CA GLN A 74 -1.94 29.79 -18.68
C GLN A 74 -0.80 30.11 -17.73
N GLY A 75 -0.33 29.11 -16.96
CA GLY A 75 0.85 29.26 -16.11
C GLY A 75 1.16 28.03 -15.28
N ASN A 76 2.39 27.97 -14.79
CA ASN A 76 2.80 26.99 -13.79
C ASN A 76 2.43 27.53 -12.39
N SER A 77 1.29 27.09 -11.87
CA SER A 77 0.73 27.57 -10.60
C SER A 77 1.61 27.28 -9.36
N VAL A 78 2.62 26.42 -9.48
CA VAL A 78 3.52 26.02 -8.38
C VAL A 78 4.85 26.80 -8.42
N ILE A 79 5.37 27.10 -9.61
CA ILE A 79 6.67 27.77 -9.78
C ILE A 79 6.44 29.25 -10.12
N SER A 80 6.99 30.14 -9.31
CA SER A 80 6.88 31.58 -9.51
C SER A 80 8.09 32.23 -10.22
N ASP A 81 9.19 31.47 -10.42
CA ASP A 81 10.45 31.95 -10.98
C ASP A 81 10.59 31.67 -12.48
N PRO A 82 10.56 32.68 -13.37
CA PRO A 82 10.72 32.48 -14.81
C PRO A 82 12.08 31.90 -15.22
N ALA A 83 13.10 32.00 -14.36
CA ALA A 83 14.41 31.39 -14.64
C ALA A 83 14.37 29.85 -14.52
N VAL A 84 13.39 29.31 -13.80
CA VAL A 84 13.20 27.86 -13.58
C VAL A 84 12.19 27.27 -14.58
N ASP A 85 11.07 27.94 -14.82
CA ASP A 85 10.07 27.56 -15.83
C ASP A 85 9.63 28.82 -16.59
N PRO A 86 9.73 28.86 -17.93
CA PRO A 86 9.27 30.01 -18.71
C PRO A 86 7.76 30.25 -18.59
N ARG A 87 6.99 29.29 -18.07
CA ARG A 87 5.57 29.40 -17.75
C ARG A 87 5.32 29.72 -16.27
N ALA A 88 6.35 30.13 -15.53
CA ALA A 88 6.21 30.50 -14.12
C ALA A 88 5.06 31.49 -13.91
N PHE A 89 4.35 31.34 -12.79
CA PHE A 89 3.17 32.14 -12.51
C PHE A 89 3.24 32.74 -11.12
N ASP A 90 3.32 34.09 -11.10
CA ASP A 90 3.24 34.85 -9.86
C ASP A 90 1.78 35.25 -9.60
N TRP A 91 1.17 34.60 -8.63
CA TRP A 91 -0.23 34.80 -8.26
C TRP A 91 -0.52 36.25 -7.82
N GLN A 92 0.38 36.86 -7.05
CA GLN A 92 0.19 38.22 -6.51
C GLN A 92 0.27 39.29 -7.58
N VAL A 93 1.15 39.08 -8.54
CA VAL A 93 1.29 40.01 -9.69
C VAL A 93 0.12 39.88 -10.65
N GLN A 94 -0.26 38.65 -11.00
CA GLN A 94 -1.28 38.37 -12.01
C GLN A 94 -2.70 38.67 -11.52
N PHE A 95 -2.98 38.48 -10.24
CA PHE A 95 -4.28 38.72 -9.62
C PHE A 95 -4.20 39.75 -8.48
N SER A 96 -3.48 40.82 -8.73
CA SER A 96 -3.19 41.86 -7.73
C SER A 96 -4.44 42.44 -7.04
N GLU A 97 -5.57 42.52 -7.75
CA GLU A 97 -6.85 42.98 -7.17
C GLU A 97 -7.33 42.03 -6.06
N VAL A 98 -7.21 40.70 -6.27
CA VAL A 98 -7.60 39.68 -5.28
C VAL A 98 -6.69 39.77 -4.04
N PHE A 99 -5.39 39.98 -4.26
CA PHE A 99 -4.44 40.08 -3.14
C PHE A 99 -4.51 41.42 -2.40
N ALA A 100 -5.01 42.48 -3.03
CA ALA A 100 -5.34 43.70 -2.35
C ALA A 100 -6.47 43.50 -1.31
N ASP A 101 -7.36 42.52 -1.53
CA ASP A 101 -8.42 42.12 -0.61
C ASP A 101 -8.00 40.97 0.32
N GLY A 102 -6.69 40.63 0.40
CA GLY A 102 -6.09 39.65 1.29
C GLY A 102 -5.95 38.23 0.72
N GLY A 103 -6.38 37.97 -0.52
CA GLY A 103 -6.30 36.69 -1.20
C GLY A 103 -7.66 36.09 -1.57
N PHE A 104 -7.64 34.81 -1.97
CA PHE A 104 -8.86 34.11 -2.38
C PHE A 104 -9.70 33.64 -1.18
N ASP A 105 -11.04 33.63 -1.33
CA ASP A 105 -11.97 33.05 -0.37
C ASP A 105 -11.95 31.53 -0.39
N ALA A 106 -11.80 30.94 -1.58
CA ALA A 106 -11.79 29.51 -1.78
C ALA A 106 -10.85 29.12 -2.92
N VAL A 107 -10.15 28.01 -2.72
CA VAL A 107 -9.34 27.33 -3.74
C VAL A 107 -9.84 25.91 -3.89
N ILE A 108 -10.20 25.50 -5.11
CA ILE A 108 -10.62 24.15 -5.43
C ILE A 108 -9.75 23.57 -6.54
N GLY A 109 -9.47 22.27 -6.51
CA GLY A 109 -8.68 21.65 -7.56
C GLY A 109 -8.52 20.14 -7.45
N ASN A 110 -7.98 19.60 -8.54
CA ASN A 110 -7.47 18.24 -8.62
C ASN A 110 -6.01 18.32 -9.07
N PRO A 111 -5.07 18.53 -8.15
CA PRO A 111 -3.65 18.67 -8.47
C PRO A 111 -3.10 17.44 -9.20
N PRO A 112 -2.12 17.61 -10.12
CA PRO A 112 -1.56 16.51 -10.88
C PRO A 112 -0.72 15.57 -10.01
N TYR A 113 -0.83 14.25 -10.24
CA TYR A 113 -0.11 13.20 -9.49
C TYR A 113 1.26 12.89 -10.11
N VAL A 114 2.09 13.93 -10.30
CA VAL A 114 3.45 13.78 -10.84
C VAL A 114 4.37 13.25 -9.75
N ARG A 115 5.02 12.11 -10.05
CA ARG A 115 5.92 11.44 -9.12
C ARG A 115 7.22 12.21 -8.91
N GLN A 116 7.79 12.11 -7.73
CA GLN A 116 9.01 12.83 -7.31
C GLN A 116 10.22 12.56 -8.22
N GLU A 117 10.31 11.41 -8.89
CA GLU A 117 11.40 11.08 -9.83
C GLU A 117 11.44 12.03 -11.03
N LEU A 118 10.28 12.58 -11.42
CA LEU A 118 10.14 13.50 -12.53
C LEU A 118 10.39 14.96 -12.14
N LEU A 119 10.56 15.26 -10.86
CA LEU A 119 10.74 16.63 -10.33
C LEU A 119 12.22 17.03 -10.16
N GLY A 120 13.16 16.17 -10.58
CA GLY A 120 14.59 16.33 -10.27
C GLY A 120 15.16 17.73 -10.49
N SER A 121 14.86 18.36 -11.63
CA SER A 121 15.37 19.68 -12.02
C SER A 121 14.78 20.85 -11.20
N ILE A 122 13.56 20.72 -10.67
CA ILE A 122 12.87 21.79 -9.96
C ILE A 122 12.90 21.63 -8.43
N LYS A 123 13.42 20.50 -7.90
CA LYS A 123 13.49 20.24 -6.44
C LYS A 123 14.15 21.37 -5.64
N PRO A 124 15.28 21.97 -6.05
CA PRO A 124 15.88 23.07 -5.30
C PRO A 124 14.94 24.28 -5.17
N ARG A 125 14.16 24.56 -6.21
CA ARG A 125 13.19 25.66 -6.17
C ARG A 125 11.98 25.32 -5.29
N LEU A 126 11.47 24.10 -5.37
CA LEU A 126 10.40 23.62 -4.49
C LEU A 126 10.79 23.71 -3.01
N GLN A 127 12.05 23.43 -2.67
CA GLN A 127 12.57 23.59 -1.31
C GLN A 127 12.56 25.06 -0.83
N GLN A 128 12.82 25.99 -1.73
CA GLN A 128 12.82 27.43 -1.42
C GLN A 128 11.40 28.00 -1.28
N GLU A 129 10.48 27.59 -2.17
CA GLU A 129 9.11 28.12 -2.19
C GLU A 129 8.18 27.45 -1.16
N PHE A 130 8.48 26.20 -0.76
CA PHE A 130 7.63 25.38 0.11
C PHE A 130 8.38 24.74 1.29
N PRO A 131 9.16 25.50 2.08
CA PRO A 131 10.00 24.94 3.14
C PRO A 131 9.20 24.19 4.23
N SER A 132 7.94 24.59 4.46
CA SER A 132 7.02 24.01 5.46
C SER A 132 6.63 22.56 5.16
N VAL A 133 6.51 22.19 3.88
CA VAL A 133 6.05 20.88 3.41
C VAL A 133 7.08 20.12 2.58
N TYR A 134 8.25 20.72 2.33
CA TYR A 134 9.25 20.12 1.45
C TYR A 134 9.75 18.77 1.96
N ASN A 135 9.73 17.80 1.07
CA ASN A 135 10.41 16.51 1.23
C ASN A 135 10.90 16.06 -0.15
N GLY A 136 12.17 15.64 -0.26
CA GLY A 136 12.77 15.21 -1.52
C GLY A 136 12.13 13.99 -2.17
N LEU A 137 11.26 13.26 -1.45
CA LEU A 137 10.48 12.10 -1.92
C LEU A 137 8.99 12.44 -2.11
N ALA A 138 8.58 13.70 -1.93
CA ALA A 138 7.19 14.10 -2.08
C ALA A 138 6.82 14.29 -3.55
N ASP A 139 5.64 13.79 -3.92
CA ASP A 139 5.03 14.01 -5.22
C ASP A 139 4.51 15.45 -5.35
N LEU A 140 4.32 15.93 -6.57
CA LEU A 140 4.01 17.33 -6.88
C LEU A 140 2.78 17.86 -6.14
N TYR A 141 1.74 17.06 -5.94
CA TYR A 141 0.50 17.51 -5.30
C TYR A 141 0.69 18.00 -3.86
N VAL A 142 1.75 17.59 -3.16
CA VAL A 142 2.08 18.08 -1.81
C VAL A 142 2.35 19.59 -1.83
N TYR A 143 3.06 20.07 -2.83
CA TYR A 143 3.37 21.49 -3.01
C TYR A 143 2.14 22.29 -3.45
N PHE A 144 1.19 21.67 -4.14
CA PHE A 144 -0.10 22.29 -4.44
C PHE A 144 -0.92 22.57 -3.17
N TYR A 145 -0.89 21.70 -2.16
CA TYR A 145 -1.54 21.98 -0.87
C TYR A 145 -1.00 23.28 -0.26
N ASP A 146 0.30 23.42 -0.17
CA ASP A 146 0.92 24.61 0.43
C ASP A 146 0.68 25.85 -0.44
N ARG A 147 0.82 25.76 -1.77
CA ARG A 147 0.48 26.87 -2.68
C ARG A 147 -0.97 27.29 -2.53
N GLY A 148 -1.90 26.35 -2.50
CA GLY A 148 -3.33 26.66 -2.32
C GLY A 148 -3.59 27.39 -1.01
N LEU A 149 -2.93 27.00 0.08
CA LEU A 149 -3.03 27.67 1.38
C LEU A 149 -2.35 29.04 1.38
N GLN A 150 -1.22 29.22 0.67
CA GLN A 150 -0.52 30.51 0.56
C GLN A 150 -1.41 31.57 -0.09
N ILE A 151 -2.14 31.21 -1.18
CA ILE A 151 -2.95 32.17 -1.95
C ILE A 151 -4.32 32.47 -1.34
N LEU A 152 -4.76 31.70 -0.34
CA LEU A 152 -6.00 31.97 0.41
C LEU A 152 -5.82 33.14 1.38
N LYS A 153 -6.87 33.90 1.62
CA LYS A 153 -6.96 34.79 2.77
C LYS A 153 -7.11 34.01 4.08
N PRO A 154 -6.75 34.56 5.25
CA PRO A 154 -7.04 33.95 6.54
C PRO A 154 -8.51 33.54 6.66
N GLY A 155 -8.79 32.30 7.11
CA GLY A 155 -10.15 31.75 7.15
C GLY A 155 -10.71 31.23 5.82
N GLY A 156 -10.01 31.43 4.70
CA GLY A 156 -10.40 30.91 3.38
C GLY A 156 -10.31 29.39 3.31
N MET A 157 -11.03 28.80 2.35
CA MET A 157 -11.23 27.35 2.25
C MET A 157 -10.47 26.73 1.08
N LEU A 158 -9.71 25.67 1.35
CA LEU A 158 -9.08 24.80 0.34
C LEU A 158 -9.88 23.51 0.22
N ALA A 159 -10.20 23.09 -1.01
CA ALA A 159 -10.84 21.81 -1.27
C ALA A 159 -10.16 21.08 -2.43
N TYR A 160 -9.42 20.02 -2.12
CA TYR A 160 -8.67 19.26 -3.11
C TYR A 160 -9.06 17.79 -3.16
N VAL A 161 -9.08 17.26 -4.40
CA VAL A 161 -9.08 15.81 -4.66
C VAL A 161 -7.64 15.39 -4.95
N THR A 162 -7.07 14.51 -4.14
CA THR A 162 -5.70 14.02 -4.30
C THR A 162 -5.62 12.53 -3.97
N THR A 163 -4.44 11.93 -4.06
CA THR A 163 -4.22 10.58 -3.50
C THR A 163 -4.14 10.63 -1.97
N ASN A 164 -4.62 9.57 -1.30
CA ASN A 164 -4.57 9.46 0.17
C ASN A 164 -3.19 9.06 0.72
N LYS A 165 -2.21 8.78 -0.15
CA LYS A 165 -0.87 8.26 0.25
C LYS A 165 -0.14 9.16 1.24
N TRP A 166 -0.29 10.49 1.12
CA TRP A 166 0.33 11.44 2.04
C TRP A 166 -0.12 11.27 3.50
N MET A 167 -1.29 10.69 3.75
CA MET A 167 -1.78 10.45 5.10
C MET A 167 -0.95 9.40 5.86
N LYS A 168 -0.34 8.45 5.16
CA LYS A 168 0.42 7.33 5.76
C LYS A 168 1.91 7.32 5.38
N ALA A 169 2.28 7.79 4.20
CA ALA A 169 3.66 7.75 3.71
C ALA A 169 4.59 8.70 4.48
N GLY A 170 5.87 8.33 4.60
CA GLY A 170 6.87 9.13 5.30
C GLY A 170 7.05 10.53 4.71
N TYR A 171 7.01 10.67 3.38
CA TYR A 171 7.15 11.99 2.72
C TYR A 171 5.99 12.95 3.03
N GLY A 172 4.85 12.44 3.49
CA GLY A 172 3.69 13.25 3.88
C GLY A 172 3.79 13.86 5.29
N GLU A 173 4.80 13.53 6.08
CA GLU A 173 4.94 13.99 7.47
C GLU A 173 4.88 15.50 7.61
N ALA A 174 5.64 16.24 6.78
CA ALA A 174 5.68 17.70 6.82
C ALA A 174 4.31 18.29 6.47
N LEU A 175 3.63 17.77 5.43
CA LEU A 175 2.28 18.21 5.08
C LEU A 175 1.27 17.93 6.21
N ARG A 176 1.29 16.71 6.79
CA ARG A 176 0.41 16.36 7.91
C ARG A 176 0.61 17.31 9.10
N ARG A 177 1.86 17.58 9.46
CA ARG A 177 2.22 18.51 10.52
C ARG A 177 1.67 19.91 10.24
N THR A 178 1.85 20.43 9.03
CA THR A 178 1.36 21.76 8.62
C THR A 178 -0.16 21.82 8.70
N LEU A 179 -0.87 20.84 8.11
CA LEU A 179 -2.33 20.80 8.13
C LEU A 179 -2.91 20.65 9.55
N ALA A 180 -2.27 19.85 10.40
CA ALA A 180 -2.77 19.60 11.75
C ALA A 180 -2.51 20.76 12.72
N ARG A 181 -1.40 21.51 12.56
CA ARG A 181 -0.98 22.54 13.53
C ARG A 181 -1.31 23.97 13.10
N MET A 182 -1.21 24.27 11.79
CA MET A 182 -1.30 25.65 11.28
C MET A 182 -2.64 25.96 10.63
N HIS A 183 -3.43 24.92 10.30
CA HIS A 183 -4.68 25.08 9.58
C HIS A 183 -5.79 24.27 10.24
N ASP A 184 -7.04 24.54 9.84
CA ASP A 184 -8.21 23.88 10.36
C ASP A 184 -8.74 22.86 9.35
N LEU A 185 -8.40 21.59 9.56
CA LEU A 185 -8.88 20.49 8.72
C LEU A 185 -10.36 20.23 9.04
N ARG A 186 -11.25 20.52 8.10
CA ARG A 186 -12.70 20.43 8.26
C ARG A 186 -13.25 19.07 7.88
N ARG A 187 -12.78 18.52 6.78
CA ARG A 187 -13.29 17.25 6.25
C ARG A 187 -12.22 16.47 5.51
N ILE A 188 -12.24 15.15 5.67
CA ILE A 188 -11.53 14.19 4.84
C ILE A 188 -12.49 13.10 4.42
N VAL A 189 -12.51 12.75 3.11
CA VAL A 189 -13.21 11.58 2.60
C VAL A 189 -12.22 10.69 1.89
N ASP A 190 -12.07 9.45 2.34
CA ASP A 190 -11.19 8.43 1.73
C ASP A 190 -12.03 7.42 0.95
N PHE A 191 -11.72 7.24 -0.32
CA PHE A 191 -12.39 6.32 -1.22
C PHE A 191 -11.57 5.05 -1.49
N GLY A 192 -10.42 4.89 -0.82
CA GLY A 192 -9.51 3.79 -1.07
C GLY A 192 -9.08 3.73 -2.54
N HIS A 193 -8.94 2.53 -3.10
CA HIS A 193 -8.59 2.30 -4.52
C HIS A 193 -9.86 2.26 -5.40
N ALA A 194 -10.65 3.32 -5.40
CA ALA A 194 -11.90 3.40 -6.17
C ALA A 194 -11.66 3.72 -7.65
N LYS A 195 -11.72 2.70 -8.51
CA LYS A 195 -11.53 2.83 -9.98
C LYS A 195 -12.62 3.64 -10.68
N GLN A 196 -13.75 3.86 -10.03
CA GLN A 196 -14.85 4.65 -10.57
C GLN A 196 -14.45 6.10 -10.87
N PHE A 197 -13.48 6.66 -10.11
CA PHE A 197 -12.95 8.00 -10.36
C PHE A 197 -11.87 8.04 -11.43
N PHE A 198 -10.99 7.02 -11.45
CA PHE A 198 -9.84 6.95 -12.36
C PHE A 198 -9.70 5.53 -12.90
N PRO A 199 -10.49 5.14 -13.94
CA PRO A 199 -10.52 3.76 -14.44
C PRO A 199 -9.16 3.25 -14.92
N ASP A 200 -8.37 4.14 -15.51
CA ASP A 200 -7.10 3.82 -16.18
C ASP A 200 -5.87 4.09 -15.30
N ALA A 201 -6.05 4.53 -14.05
CA ALA A 201 -4.96 4.89 -13.16
C ALA A 201 -5.04 4.19 -11.80
N ASP A 202 -3.89 3.76 -11.28
CA ASP A 202 -3.77 3.19 -9.93
C ASP A 202 -3.67 4.33 -8.89
N VAL A 203 -4.78 5.02 -8.67
CA VAL A 203 -4.91 6.14 -7.74
C VAL A 203 -5.79 5.74 -6.54
N PHE A 204 -5.48 6.31 -5.38
CA PHE A 204 -6.25 6.16 -4.13
C PHE A 204 -6.86 7.52 -3.80
N PRO A 205 -7.97 7.90 -4.43
CA PRO A 205 -8.51 9.25 -4.29
C PRO A 205 -9.00 9.53 -2.88
N CYS A 206 -8.67 10.72 -2.40
CA CYS A 206 -9.27 11.31 -1.21
C CYS A 206 -9.67 12.75 -1.50
N PHE A 207 -10.66 13.21 -0.76
CA PHE A 207 -11.12 14.59 -0.77
C PHE A 207 -10.79 15.21 0.58
N ALA A 208 -10.11 16.36 0.57
CA ALA A 208 -9.77 17.09 1.78
C ALA A 208 -10.26 18.53 1.70
N VAL A 209 -10.91 19.00 2.77
CA VAL A 209 -11.31 20.41 2.96
C VAL A 209 -10.55 20.97 4.15
N VAL A 210 -9.82 22.04 3.90
CA VAL A 210 -8.95 22.70 4.88
C VAL A 210 -9.29 24.18 4.92
N GLN A 211 -9.51 24.72 6.09
CA GLN A 211 -9.62 26.16 6.30
C GLN A 211 -8.25 26.71 6.68
N LYS A 212 -7.81 27.78 6.01
CA LYS A 212 -6.56 28.45 6.36
C LYS A 212 -6.63 29.01 7.77
N GLY A 213 -5.67 28.66 8.61
CA GLY A 213 -5.56 29.21 9.97
C GLY A 213 -5.34 30.72 9.96
N VAL A 214 -5.76 31.37 11.01
CA VAL A 214 -5.39 32.76 11.32
C VAL A 214 -4.07 32.68 12.08
N GLU A 215 -3.08 33.51 11.76
CA GLU A 215 -1.79 33.51 12.45
C GLU A 215 -2.00 33.71 13.96
N GLU A 216 -1.33 32.90 14.79
CA GLU A 216 -1.42 32.93 16.26
C GLU A 216 -0.77 34.22 16.82
N GLY A 217 -1.37 35.37 16.59
CA GLY A 217 -1.00 36.59 17.27
C GLY A 217 -2.05 37.05 18.28
N ASP A 218 -3.32 36.75 18.01
CA ASP A 218 -4.44 37.38 18.71
C ASP A 218 -5.43 36.41 19.36
N GLY A 219 -5.34 35.08 19.12
CA GLY A 219 -6.37 34.13 19.56
C GLY A 219 -6.23 33.63 20.99
N GLU A 220 -5.03 33.39 21.49
CA GLU A 220 -4.83 32.91 22.89
C GLU A 220 -4.91 34.05 23.90
N ALA A 221 -4.41 35.23 23.55
CA ALA A 221 -4.49 36.44 24.40
C ALA A 221 -5.95 36.91 24.60
N LEU A 222 -6.82 36.74 23.57
CA LEU A 222 -8.24 37.11 23.65
C LEU A 222 -9.07 36.15 24.54
N ILE A 223 -8.63 34.92 24.72
CA ILE A 223 -9.35 33.92 25.55
C ILE A 223 -8.99 34.04 27.04
N GLU A 224 -7.78 34.48 27.35
CA GLU A 224 -7.35 34.66 28.76
C GLU A 224 -7.99 35.88 29.44
N ASP A 225 -8.35 36.93 28.67
CA ASP A 225 -8.92 38.19 29.19
C ASP A 225 -10.46 38.30 29.14
N THR A 226 -11.16 37.24 28.67
CA THR A 226 -12.64 37.27 28.55
C THR A 226 -13.33 36.76 29.81
N LEU A 227 -14.51 37.35 30.12
CA LEU A 227 -15.37 36.95 31.25
C LEU A 227 -15.87 35.50 31.12
N GLU A 228 -15.94 34.75 32.24
CA GLU A 228 -16.26 33.31 32.33
C GLU A 228 -17.40 32.79 31.41
N PRO A 229 -18.55 33.45 31.23
CA PRO A 229 -19.62 32.96 30.33
C PRO A 229 -19.24 33.04 28.85
N GLU A 230 -18.43 34.00 28.48
CA GLU A 230 -17.97 34.21 27.10
C GLU A 230 -16.80 33.31 26.77
N ARG A 231 -15.93 33.07 27.76
CA ARG A 231 -14.84 32.09 27.73
C ARG A 231 -15.38 30.65 27.57
N SER A 232 -16.46 30.30 28.28
CA SER A 232 -17.12 29.01 28.12
C SER A 232 -17.69 28.82 26.70
N ARG A 233 -18.32 29.87 26.14
CA ARG A 233 -18.83 29.84 24.75
C ARG A 233 -17.73 29.74 23.70
N LEU A 234 -16.62 30.43 23.92
CA LEU A 234 -15.44 30.37 23.03
C LEU A 234 -14.75 29.01 23.11
N LEU A 235 -14.66 28.41 24.31
CA LEU A 235 -14.14 27.06 24.52
C LEU A 235 -15.07 26.00 23.93
N ASP A 236 -16.40 26.16 24.01
CA ASP A 236 -17.37 25.28 23.37
C ASP A 236 -17.32 25.40 21.84
N ALA A 237 -17.17 26.60 21.32
CA ALA A 237 -16.95 26.84 19.89
C ALA A 237 -15.59 26.26 19.41
N ARG A 238 -14.54 26.38 20.24
CA ARG A 238 -13.24 25.75 19.98
C ARG A 238 -13.34 24.23 20.04
N ASN A 239 -14.03 23.64 20.99
CA ASN A 239 -14.28 22.20 21.09
C ASN A 239 -15.13 21.68 19.90
N GLN A 240 -16.08 22.46 19.40
CA GLN A 240 -16.80 22.12 18.16
C GLN A 240 -15.92 22.27 16.92
N ALA A 241 -14.98 23.22 16.90
CA ALA A 241 -13.98 23.36 15.85
C ALA A 241 -12.89 22.25 15.90
N GLU A 242 -12.79 21.52 17.02
CA GLU A 242 -11.86 20.39 17.19
C GLU A 242 -12.37 19.07 16.55
N ALA A 243 -13.61 19.03 16.09
CA ALA A 243 -14.17 17.88 15.40
C ALA A 243 -13.92 17.96 13.88
N ILE A 244 -13.30 16.92 13.34
CA ILE A 244 -13.08 16.75 11.89
C ILE A 244 -14.10 15.75 11.37
N ASP A 245 -14.79 16.10 10.29
CA ASP A 245 -15.69 15.21 9.60
C ASP A 245 -14.92 14.25 8.69
N VAL A 246 -15.05 12.95 8.94
CA VAL A 246 -14.35 11.90 8.20
C VAL A 246 -15.34 10.96 7.55
N GLY A 247 -15.22 10.77 6.23
CA GLY A 247 -15.95 9.76 5.47
C GLY A 247 -14.99 8.68 4.97
N ILE A 248 -15.33 7.41 5.20
CA ILE A 248 -14.61 6.28 4.62
C ILE A 248 -15.59 5.46 3.80
N ILE A 249 -15.40 5.43 2.49
CA ILE A 249 -16.27 4.69 1.58
C ILE A 249 -15.44 3.55 0.96
N PRO A 250 -15.78 2.27 1.24
CA PRO A 250 -15.11 1.14 0.63
C PRO A 250 -15.16 1.22 -0.90
N ARG A 251 -14.03 0.94 -1.56
CA ARG A 251 -13.86 1.10 -3.03
C ARG A 251 -14.96 0.45 -3.87
N ASP A 252 -15.45 -0.72 -3.43
CA ASP A 252 -16.44 -1.50 -4.17
C ASP A 252 -17.87 -0.97 -3.98
N LEU A 253 -18.09 -0.04 -3.04
CA LEU A 253 -19.37 0.57 -2.72
C LEU A 253 -19.53 1.98 -3.31
N VAL A 254 -18.48 2.56 -3.88
CA VAL A 254 -18.52 3.93 -4.44
C VAL A 254 -19.50 3.99 -5.62
N ARG A 255 -20.47 4.91 -5.53
CA ARG A 255 -21.44 5.24 -6.58
C ARG A 255 -21.37 6.74 -6.87
N LEU A 256 -21.05 7.10 -8.10
CA LEU A 256 -20.88 8.51 -8.49
C LEU A 256 -22.20 9.27 -8.55
N ASP A 257 -23.30 8.58 -8.85
CA ASP A 257 -24.66 9.13 -8.95
C ASP A 257 -25.28 9.49 -7.58
N ASP A 258 -24.83 8.85 -6.49
CA ASP A 258 -25.31 9.05 -5.11
C ASP A 258 -24.18 9.46 -4.14
N LEU A 259 -23.08 9.99 -4.66
CA LEU A 259 -21.87 10.25 -3.87
C LEU A 259 -22.09 11.17 -2.65
N PRO A 260 -22.83 12.31 -2.76
CA PRO A 260 -23.09 13.17 -1.61
C PRO A 260 -23.83 12.45 -0.47
N ALA A 261 -24.86 11.66 -0.80
CA ALA A 261 -25.62 10.91 0.19
C ALA A 261 -24.79 9.75 0.79
N GLN A 262 -23.93 9.11 0.01
CA GLN A 262 -22.97 8.11 0.53
C GLN A 262 -21.99 8.73 1.52
N ILE A 263 -21.42 9.88 1.20
CA ILE A 263 -20.52 10.62 2.11
C ILE A 263 -21.26 10.93 3.40
N ALA A 264 -22.47 11.50 3.33
CA ALA A 264 -23.24 11.86 4.50
C ALA A 264 -23.56 10.64 5.40
N ARG A 265 -23.90 9.49 4.81
CA ARG A 265 -24.19 8.25 5.56
C ARG A 265 -22.95 7.60 6.18
N SER A 266 -21.78 7.74 5.55
CA SER A 266 -20.52 7.13 6.02
C SER A 266 -19.71 8.05 6.91
N SER A 267 -20.07 9.32 7.03
CA SER A 267 -19.36 10.31 7.83
C SER A 267 -19.50 10.04 9.34
N PHE A 268 -18.40 10.34 10.03
CA PHE A 268 -18.30 10.38 11.49
C PHE A 268 -17.28 11.43 11.90
N HIS A 269 -17.26 11.80 13.18
CA HIS A 269 -16.34 12.81 13.68
C HIS A 269 -15.17 12.16 14.40
N ILE A 270 -13.98 12.73 14.19
CA ILE A 270 -12.78 12.44 14.98
C ILE A 270 -12.28 13.72 15.63
N HIS A 271 -11.65 13.58 16.80
CA HIS A 271 -11.03 14.71 17.47
C HIS A 271 -9.73 15.11 16.77
N ARG A 272 -9.53 16.40 16.53
CA ARG A 272 -8.36 16.95 15.82
C ARG A 272 -7.02 16.55 16.47
N ALA A 273 -6.96 16.48 17.82
CA ALA A 273 -5.75 16.07 18.54
C ALA A 273 -5.24 14.66 18.17
N ARG A 274 -6.06 13.84 17.49
CA ARG A 274 -5.63 12.54 16.95
C ARG A 274 -4.76 12.65 15.70
N LEU A 275 -4.75 13.80 15.06
CA LEU A 275 -4.01 14.02 13.82
C LEU A 275 -2.78 14.88 14.09
N GLY A 276 -1.60 14.31 13.95
CA GLY A 276 -0.31 14.95 14.12
C GLY A 276 0.58 14.80 12.90
N SER A 277 1.90 14.77 13.11
CA SER A 277 2.90 14.48 12.08
C SER A 277 2.93 13.00 11.68
N ASP A 278 2.56 12.10 12.58
CA ASP A 278 2.56 10.66 12.35
C ASP A 278 1.54 10.24 11.31
N ALA A 279 1.62 8.98 10.87
CA ALA A 279 0.66 8.42 9.93
C ALA A 279 -0.77 8.50 10.50
N TRP A 280 -1.69 9.06 9.71
CA TRP A 280 -3.07 9.24 10.14
C TRP A 280 -3.89 7.97 10.02
N SER A 281 -4.60 7.62 11.09
CA SER A 281 -5.63 6.58 11.12
C SER A 281 -7.00 7.24 11.25
N LEU A 282 -7.75 7.22 10.16
CA LEU A 282 -9.10 7.82 10.08
C LEU A 282 -10.15 6.80 10.55
N GLU A 283 -10.07 6.39 11.80
CA GLU A 283 -10.95 5.35 12.37
C GLU A 283 -11.94 5.94 13.38
N ARG A 284 -13.09 5.29 13.57
CA ARG A 284 -14.04 5.62 14.64
C ARG A 284 -13.36 5.50 16.00
N GLN A 285 -13.90 6.17 17.01
CA GLN A 285 -13.27 6.28 18.33
C GLN A 285 -12.97 4.91 18.96
N GLU A 286 -13.92 3.99 18.92
CA GLU A 286 -13.79 2.66 19.51
C GLU A 286 -12.69 1.83 18.83
N VAL A 287 -12.57 1.95 17.51
CA VAL A 287 -11.53 1.28 16.72
C VAL A 287 -10.17 1.89 16.99
N HIS A 288 -10.11 3.21 17.14
CA HIS A 288 -8.88 3.91 17.50
C HIS A 288 -8.38 3.51 18.90
N GLU A 289 -9.27 3.45 19.89
CA GLU A 289 -8.94 3.02 21.25
C GLU A 289 -8.40 1.59 21.27
N LEU A 290 -9.02 0.69 20.51
CA LEU A 290 -8.53 -0.68 20.35
C LEU A 290 -7.15 -0.72 19.69
N LEU A 291 -6.92 0.08 18.65
CA LEU A 291 -5.62 0.19 17.97
C LEU A 291 -4.53 0.68 18.94
N GLU A 292 -4.82 1.71 19.73
CA GLU A 292 -3.90 2.24 20.74
C GLU A 292 -3.65 1.25 21.88
N LYS A 293 -4.66 0.47 22.27
CA LYS A 293 -4.50 -0.59 23.27
C LYS A 293 -3.54 -1.67 22.79
N ILE A 294 -3.69 -2.14 21.55
CA ILE A 294 -2.76 -3.11 20.92
C ILE A 294 -1.34 -2.53 20.92
N ARG A 295 -1.19 -1.26 20.56
CA ARG A 295 0.11 -0.57 20.54
C ARG A 295 0.75 -0.48 21.92
N ARG A 296 -0.01 -0.14 22.96
CA ARG A 296 0.51 -0.01 24.33
C ARG A 296 0.81 -1.35 25.00
N SER A 297 0.23 -2.43 24.51
CA SER A 297 0.38 -3.77 25.10
C SER A 297 1.61 -4.53 24.61
N GLY A 298 2.37 -3.97 23.66
CA GLY A 298 3.53 -4.61 23.06
C GLY A 298 4.83 -3.83 23.21
N ALA A 299 5.92 -4.45 22.77
CA ALA A 299 7.21 -3.80 22.56
C ALA A 299 7.64 -4.00 21.10
N PRO A 300 8.49 -3.11 20.53
CA PRO A 300 8.96 -3.25 19.16
C PRO A 300 9.54 -4.63 18.87
N LEU A 301 9.22 -5.20 17.73
CA LEU A 301 9.67 -6.54 17.33
C LEU A 301 11.18 -6.70 17.47
N LEU A 302 11.94 -5.68 17.09
CA LEU A 302 13.41 -5.68 17.21
C LEU A 302 13.87 -5.81 18.66
N GLU A 303 13.20 -5.16 19.59
CA GLU A 303 13.54 -5.24 21.03
C GLU A 303 13.20 -6.62 21.63
N VAL A 304 12.06 -7.21 21.19
CA VAL A 304 11.60 -8.51 21.71
C VAL A 304 12.45 -9.66 21.22
N THR A 305 12.86 -9.62 19.95
CA THR A 305 13.47 -10.76 19.26
C THR A 305 14.95 -10.58 18.93
N GLY A 306 15.45 -9.34 18.91
CA GLY A 306 16.79 -9.02 18.37
C GLY A 306 16.91 -9.26 16.86
N ALA A 307 15.85 -9.70 16.19
CA ALA A 307 15.86 -10.04 14.78
C ALA A 307 15.52 -8.82 13.92
N LYS A 308 16.45 -8.46 13.03
CA LYS A 308 16.26 -7.37 12.07
C LYS A 308 15.74 -7.92 10.74
N PRO A 309 14.68 -7.32 10.17
CA PRO A 309 14.23 -7.69 8.83
C PRO A 309 15.34 -7.46 7.80
N THR A 310 15.67 -8.51 7.08
CA THR A 310 16.75 -8.53 6.09
C THR A 310 16.16 -8.84 4.72
N ARG A 311 16.64 -8.20 3.69
CA ARG A 311 16.14 -8.37 2.32
C ARG A 311 16.82 -9.55 1.62
N GLY A 312 16.10 -10.26 0.77
CA GLY A 312 16.67 -11.31 -0.08
C GLY A 312 17.61 -10.79 -1.17
N ILE A 313 18.15 -11.70 -1.95
CA ILE A 313 19.24 -11.46 -2.90
C ILE A 313 18.68 -10.88 -4.20
N LEU A 314 19.39 -9.88 -4.74
CA LEU A 314 19.19 -9.33 -6.07
C LEU A 314 20.25 -9.91 -7.02
N THR A 315 19.81 -10.62 -8.07
CA THR A 315 20.72 -11.25 -9.05
C THR A 315 21.19 -10.29 -10.14
N GLY A 316 20.41 -9.24 -10.41
CA GLY A 316 20.63 -8.34 -11.54
C GLY A 316 20.28 -8.95 -12.91
N LEU A 317 20.32 -10.29 -13.04
CA LEU A 317 19.90 -11.04 -14.24
C LEU A 317 19.43 -12.45 -13.83
N ASN A 318 18.13 -12.63 -13.68
CA ASN A 318 17.56 -13.89 -13.19
C ASN A 318 17.86 -15.07 -14.12
N GLU A 319 17.79 -14.87 -15.43
CA GLU A 319 17.97 -15.94 -16.44
C GLU A 319 19.35 -16.62 -16.37
N ALA A 320 20.37 -15.88 -15.92
CA ALA A 320 21.71 -16.42 -15.77
C ALA A 320 21.89 -17.20 -14.46
N PHE A 321 21.30 -16.75 -13.35
CA PHE A 321 21.56 -17.29 -12.03
C PHE A 321 20.47 -18.23 -11.49
N LEU A 322 19.24 -18.17 -12.04
CA LEU A 322 18.14 -19.02 -11.59
C LEU A 322 17.94 -20.17 -12.57
N ILE A 323 18.02 -21.40 -12.08
CA ILE A 323 17.98 -22.63 -12.87
C ILE A 323 16.98 -23.62 -12.29
N ASP A 324 16.44 -24.46 -13.13
CA ASP A 324 15.60 -25.60 -12.72
C ASP A 324 16.42 -26.79 -12.22
N THR A 325 15.74 -27.78 -11.64
CA THR A 325 16.36 -29.00 -11.13
C THR A 325 17.12 -29.77 -12.23
N THR A 326 16.57 -29.84 -13.44
CA THR A 326 17.20 -30.54 -14.57
C THR A 326 18.55 -29.91 -14.94
N THR A 327 18.58 -28.58 -15.02
CA THR A 327 19.82 -27.82 -15.30
C THR A 327 20.82 -27.97 -14.15
N ARG A 328 20.35 -27.87 -12.90
CA ARG A 328 21.19 -28.12 -11.71
C ARG A 328 21.85 -29.49 -11.76
N ASP A 329 21.06 -30.54 -11.99
CA ASP A 329 21.58 -31.92 -12.02
C ASP A 329 22.57 -32.15 -13.16
N ARG A 330 22.36 -31.53 -14.32
CA ARG A 330 23.30 -31.50 -15.44
C ARG A 330 24.61 -30.80 -15.08
N LEU A 331 24.55 -29.63 -14.42
CA LEU A 331 25.76 -28.87 -14.01
C LEU A 331 26.57 -29.65 -12.97
N VAL A 332 25.90 -30.17 -11.94
CA VAL A 332 26.53 -30.95 -10.87
C VAL A 332 27.08 -32.29 -11.39
N GLY A 333 26.38 -32.93 -12.34
CA GLY A 333 26.84 -34.15 -12.99
C GLY A 333 28.13 -33.93 -13.82
N LYS A 334 28.31 -32.75 -14.43
CA LYS A 334 29.54 -32.36 -15.15
C LYS A 334 30.66 -31.95 -14.20
N ASP A 335 30.35 -31.29 -13.09
CA ASP A 335 31.30 -30.73 -12.13
C ASP A 335 30.70 -30.75 -10.72
N SER A 336 30.97 -31.80 -9.97
CA SER A 336 30.45 -31.96 -8.60
C SER A 336 30.87 -30.89 -7.62
N LYS A 337 31.97 -30.17 -7.90
CA LYS A 337 32.46 -29.08 -7.04
C LYS A 337 31.51 -27.89 -7.00
N CYS A 338 30.65 -27.71 -8.02
CA CYS A 338 29.69 -26.61 -8.05
C CYS A 338 28.43 -26.84 -7.20
N ALA A 339 28.21 -28.09 -6.71
CA ALA A 339 26.99 -28.43 -5.95
C ALA A 339 26.75 -27.51 -4.73
N PRO A 340 27.74 -27.16 -3.89
CA PRO A 340 27.53 -26.24 -2.76
C PRO A 340 27.15 -24.81 -3.17
N LEU A 341 27.46 -24.42 -4.40
CA LEU A 341 27.16 -23.10 -4.95
C LEU A 341 25.77 -23.01 -5.56
N ILE A 342 25.06 -24.12 -5.70
CA ILE A 342 23.69 -24.14 -6.25
C ILE A 342 22.72 -24.48 -5.13
N GLN A 343 22.02 -23.45 -4.65
CA GLN A 343 21.16 -23.54 -3.49
C GLN A 343 19.68 -23.33 -3.87
N ALA A 344 18.78 -23.97 -3.11
CA ALA A 344 17.34 -23.78 -3.30
C ALA A 344 16.95 -22.31 -3.10
N TYR A 345 16.03 -21.81 -3.93
CA TYR A 345 15.69 -20.41 -3.99
C TYR A 345 14.17 -20.18 -3.95
N LEU A 346 13.75 -19.27 -3.07
CA LEU A 346 12.36 -18.90 -2.86
C LEU A 346 12.05 -17.56 -3.54
N ARG A 347 10.98 -17.53 -4.32
CA ARG A 347 10.39 -16.30 -4.85
C ARG A 347 9.27 -15.82 -3.93
N GLY A 348 8.79 -14.60 -4.11
CA GLY A 348 7.64 -14.10 -3.36
C GLY A 348 6.43 -15.03 -3.43
N GLN A 349 6.09 -15.55 -4.60
CA GLN A 349 4.96 -16.47 -4.80
C GLN A 349 5.11 -17.84 -4.10
N ASP A 350 6.31 -18.20 -3.70
CA ASP A 350 6.60 -19.46 -2.99
C ASP A 350 6.41 -19.31 -1.46
N ILE A 351 6.14 -18.06 -0.98
CA ILE A 351 5.87 -17.80 0.43
C ILE A 351 4.39 -18.01 0.70
N CYS A 352 4.10 -19.10 1.38
CA CYS A 352 2.77 -19.45 1.86
C CYS A 352 2.72 -19.33 3.38
N ARG A 353 1.52 -19.16 3.96
CA ARG A 353 1.35 -19.13 5.40
C ARG A 353 1.85 -20.41 6.07
N TRP A 354 2.61 -20.29 7.14
CA TRP A 354 3.28 -21.32 7.94
C TRP A 354 4.56 -21.88 7.33
N LEU A 355 4.57 -22.35 6.09
CA LEU A 355 5.74 -22.91 5.42
C LEU A 355 5.93 -22.36 4.01
N PRO A 356 7.15 -22.16 3.52
CA PRO A 356 7.40 -21.83 2.12
C PRO A 356 7.11 -23.03 1.22
N ASP A 357 6.57 -22.81 0.02
CA ASP A 357 6.32 -23.87 -0.98
C ASP A 357 7.33 -23.79 -2.12
N TRP A 358 8.49 -24.35 -1.89
CA TRP A 358 9.58 -24.31 -2.87
C TRP A 358 9.20 -25.06 -4.16
N ALA A 359 9.31 -24.34 -5.29
CA ALA A 359 8.86 -24.79 -6.61
C ALA A 359 9.96 -25.48 -7.44
N GLY A 360 11.05 -25.95 -6.84
CA GLY A 360 12.15 -26.61 -7.57
C GLY A 360 13.11 -25.62 -8.26
N LEU A 361 13.14 -24.35 -7.85
CA LEU A 361 14.03 -23.34 -8.40
C LEU A 361 15.32 -23.26 -7.57
N TRP A 362 16.45 -23.19 -8.27
CA TRP A 362 17.78 -23.12 -7.68
C TRP A 362 18.48 -21.83 -8.09
N MET A 363 19.37 -21.33 -7.24
CA MET A 363 20.21 -20.18 -7.54
C MET A 363 21.69 -20.56 -7.53
N ILE A 364 22.42 -20.12 -8.54
CA ILE A 364 23.88 -20.17 -8.60
C ILE A 364 24.41 -19.01 -7.73
N ALA A 365 24.89 -19.33 -6.52
CA ALA A 365 25.30 -18.38 -5.48
C ALA A 365 26.79 -18.03 -5.58
N LEU A 366 27.23 -17.47 -6.70
CA LEU A 366 28.59 -16.95 -6.87
C LEU A 366 28.72 -15.59 -6.18
N LYS A 367 29.15 -15.62 -4.91
CA LYS A 367 29.35 -14.42 -4.08
C LYS A 367 30.37 -13.48 -4.69
N SER A 368 30.30 -12.18 -4.36
CA SER A 368 31.32 -11.22 -4.79
C SER A 368 32.68 -11.51 -4.17
N SER A 369 33.76 -11.42 -4.95
CA SER A 369 35.11 -11.41 -4.42
C SER A 369 35.46 -10.18 -3.58
N GLY A 370 34.55 -9.23 -3.47
CA GLY A 370 34.63 -8.12 -2.52
C GLY A 370 34.38 -8.54 -1.07
N ASP A 371 33.65 -9.62 -0.84
CA ASP A 371 33.23 -10.12 0.48
C ASP A 371 33.47 -11.64 0.67
N HIS A 372 34.02 -12.32 -0.35
CA HIS A 372 34.30 -13.74 -0.31
C HIS A 372 35.68 -14.08 -0.92
N PRO A 373 36.55 -14.90 -0.25
CA PRO A 373 37.89 -15.19 -0.71
C PRO A 373 37.91 -16.26 -1.82
N TRP A 374 37.55 -15.87 -3.04
CA TRP A 374 37.66 -16.76 -4.20
C TRP A 374 39.09 -16.93 -4.71
N PRO A 375 39.44 -18.06 -5.33
CA PRO A 375 40.77 -18.26 -5.93
C PRO A 375 41.13 -17.22 -7.01
N TRP A 376 40.14 -16.59 -7.61
CA TRP A 376 40.34 -15.57 -8.67
C TRP A 376 40.27 -14.12 -8.16
N ALA A 377 40.02 -13.89 -6.86
CA ALA A 377 39.69 -12.56 -6.32
C ALA A 377 40.72 -11.46 -6.72
N ASP A 378 42.00 -11.79 -6.71
CA ASP A 378 43.08 -10.82 -6.92
C ASP A 378 43.92 -11.10 -8.20
N LEU A 379 43.40 -11.91 -9.15
CA LEU A 379 44.14 -12.32 -10.35
C LEU A 379 43.97 -11.38 -11.56
N GLY A 380 43.27 -10.25 -11.43
CA GLY A 380 43.06 -9.30 -12.53
C GLY A 380 42.56 -9.97 -13.81
N ASP A 381 43.30 -9.81 -14.93
CA ASP A 381 42.92 -10.37 -16.25
C ASP A 381 42.90 -11.91 -16.30
N GLN A 382 43.58 -12.57 -15.35
CA GLN A 382 43.60 -14.03 -15.25
C GLN A 382 42.42 -14.60 -14.45
N ALA A 383 41.59 -13.76 -13.84
CA ALA A 383 40.49 -14.17 -12.99
C ALA A 383 39.46 -15.07 -13.71
N GLU A 384 39.10 -14.76 -14.95
CA GLU A 384 38.17 -15.57 -15.73
C GLU A 384 38.75 -16.94 -16.09
N ALA A 385 40.03 -17.01 -16.40
CA ALA A 385 40.72 -18.27 -16.68
C ALA A 385 40.76 -19.17 -15.43
N CYS A 386 40.99 -18.56 -14.26
CA CYS A 386 40.93 -19.25 -12.97
C CYS A 386 39.51 -19.74 -12.65
N PHE A 387 38.49 -18.90 -12.83
CA PHE A 387 37.08 -19.29 -12.64
C PHE A 387 36.68 -20.46 -13.55
N ARG A 388 37.01 -20.39 -14.84
CA ARG A 388 36.77 -21.46 -15.81
C ARG A 388 37.48 -22.78 -15.43
N HIS A 389 38.68 -22.70 -14.88
CA HIS A 389 39.41 -23.89 -14.41
C HIS A 389 38.80 -24.47 -13.15
N THR A 390 38.38 -23.61 -12.21
CA THR A 390 37.85 -24.03 -10.90
C THR A 390 36.45 -24.60 -11.01
N TYR A 391 35.56 -23.95 -11.78
CA TYR A 391 34.15 -24.33 -11.98
C TYR A 391 33.75 -24.31 -13.46
N PRO A 392 34.25 -25.26 -14.26
CA PRO A 392 34.06 -25.25 -15.72
C PRO A 392 32.61 -25.32 -16.14
N SER A 393 31.76 -26.07 -15.42
CA SER A 393 30.32 -26.19 -15.74
C SER A 393 29.57 -24.87 -15.51
N LEU A 394 29.89 -24.13 -14.46
CA LEU A 394 29.30 -22.82 -14.18
C LEU A 394 29.77 -21.76 -15.17
N HIS A 395 31.06 -21.78 -15.54
CA HIS A 395 31.55 -20.86 -16.57
C HIS A 395 30.89 -21.11 -17.93
N GLU A 396 30.76 -22.38 -18.36
CA GLU A 396 30.05 -22.75 -19.60
C GLU A 396 28.59 -22.30 -19.59
N HIS A 397 27.91 -22.40 -18.43
CA HIS A 397 26.53 -21.97 -18.27
C HIS A 397 26.37 -20.46 -18.33
N LEU A 398 27.25 -19.70 -17.68
CA LEU A 398 27.16 -18.22 -17.57
C LEU A 398 27.71 -17.50 -18.81
N LYS A 399 28.63 -18.10 -19.56
CA LYS A 399 29.30 -17.47 -20.71
C LYS A 399 28.35 -16.91 -21.78
N PRO A 400 27.25 -17.56 -22.15
CA PRO A 400 26.26 -16.99 -23.08
C PRO A 400 25.63 -15.67 -22.61
N PHE A 401 25.59 -15.42 -21.30
CA PHE A 401 25.02 -14.22 -20.69
C PHE A 401 26.04 -13.11 -20.43
N GLU A 402 27.31 -13.30 -20.79
CA GLU A 402 28.41 -12.38 -20.44
C GLU A 402 28.13 -10.92 -20.79
N ALA A 403 27.60 -10.65 -21.98
CA ALA A 403 27.33 -9.29 -22.44
C ALA A 403 26.27 -8.58 -21.58
N ASP A 404 25.24 -9.30 -21.16
CA ASP A 404 24.17 -8.78 -20.32
C ASP A 404 24.63 -8.67 -18.85
N LEU A 405 25.41 -9.64 -18.38
CA LEU A 405 25.99 -9.64 -17.06
C LEU A 405 26.97 -8.48 -16.83
N LYS A 406 27.74 -8.09 -17.86
CA LYS A 406 28.62 -6.92 -17.80
C LYS A 406 27.89 -5.58 -17.81
N ARG A 407 26.66 -5.53 -18.35
CA ARG A 407 25.82 -4.30 -18.42
C ARG A 407 24.98 -4.07 -17.16
N ARG A 408 24.74 -5.09 -16.34
CA ARG A 408 23.93 -4.97 -15.14
C ARG A 408 24.58 -4.04 -14.10
N GLN A 409 23.76 -3.30 -13.36
CA GLN A 409 24.24 -2.42 -12.29
C GLN A 409 24.59 -3.20 -11.01
N ASP A 410 23.86 -4.27 -10.72
CA ASP A 410 24.02 -5.11 -9.53
C ASP A 410 24.96 -6.28 -9.81
N GLN A 411 26.26 -6.03 -9.85
CA GLN A 411 27.31 -7.03 -10.07
C GLN A 411 28.37 -7.02 -8.96
N GLY A 412 29.15 -8.11 -8.87
CA GLY A 412 30.34 -8.22 -8.03
C GLY A 412 31.57 -7.59 -8.70
N ARG A 413 32.76 -7.96 -8.25
CA ARG A 413 34.02 -7.50 -8.90
C ARG A 413 34.17 -8.05 -10.32
N HIS A 414 33.63 -9.24 -10.56
CA HIS A 414 33.68 -9.89 -11.87
C HIS A 414 32.27 -10.07 -12.43
N TRP A 415 32.11 -10.12 -13.74
CA TRP A 415 30.82 -10.17 -14.42
C TRP A 415 29.96 -11.41 -14.07
N TRP A 416 30.61 -12.52 -13.63
CA TRP A 416 29.93 -13.75 -13.22
C TRP A 416 29.51 -13.78 -11.75
N GLU A 417 29.89 -12.77 -10.96
CA GLU A 417 29.61 -12.71 -9.53
C GLU A 417 28.30 -11.97 -9.25
N LEU A 418 27.64 -12.35 -8.20
CA LEU A 418 26.56 -11.57 -7.59
C LEU A 418 27.15 -10.33 -6.90
N ARG A 419 26.33 -9.30 -6.67
CA ARG A 419 26.75 -8.13 -5.89
C ARG A 419 27.17 -8.53 -4.47
N ALA A 420 27.99 -7.72 -3.84
CA ALA A 420 28.40 -7.89 -2.45
C ALA A 420 27.20 -7.94 -1.51
N CYS A 421 27.23 -8.86 -0.53
CA CYS A 421 26.20 -9.06 0.46
C CYS A 421 26.84 -9.48 1.78
N ALA A 422 26.83 -8.57 2.76
CA ALA A 422 27.49 -8.78 4.05
C ALA A 422 26.81 -9.83 4.96
N TYR A 423 25.63 -10.35 4.57
CA TYR A 423 24.81 -11.22 5.42
C TYR A 423 24.49 -12.58 4.78
N TRP A 424 25.38 -13.13 3.95
CA TRP A 424 25.20 -14.47 3.38
C TRP A 424 24.95 -15.56 4.43
N GLU A 425 25.60 -15.46 5.59
CA GLU A 425 25.47 -16.42 6.68
C GLU A 425 24.07 -16.44 7.30
N LEU A 426 23.31 -15.35 7.18
CA LEU A 426 21.96 -15.30 7.72
C LEU A 426 20.99 -16.23 6.95
N PHE A 427 21.26 -16.53 5.67
CA PHE A 427 20.44 -17.44 4.90
C PHE A 427 20.51 -18.89 5.38
N THR A 428 21.60 -19.29 6.05
CA THR A 428 21.76 -20.65 6.56
C THR A 428 21.11 -20.86 7.93
N ARG A 429 20.61 -19.79 8.56
CA ARG A 429 19.95 -19.84 9.85
C ARG A 429 18.44 -20.06 9.70
N PRO A 430 17.79 -20.71 10.71
CA PRO A 430 16.33 -20.71 10.78
C PRO A 430 15.77 -19.28 10.72
N LYS A 431 14.70 -19.08 9.95
CA LYS A 431 14.17 -17.74 9.69
C LYS A 431 12.69 -17.73 9.35
N ILE A 432 12.03 -16.64 9.68
CA ILE A 432 10.68 -16.33 9.20
C ILE A 432 10.82 -15.54 7.92
N VAL A 433 10.26 -16.04 6.81
CA VAL A 433 10.27 -15.38 5.50
C VAL A 433 8.90 -14.78 5.19
N TYR A 434 8.86 -13.61 4.52
CA TYR A 434 7.61 -12.94 4.13
C TYR A 434 7.79 -12.07 2.89
N GLN A 435 6.68 -11.80 2.18
CA GLN A 435 6.69 -11.00 0.96
C GLN A 435 6.77 -9.50 1.25
N GLU A 436 7.45 -8.74 0.37
CA GLU A 436 7.45 -7.27 0.36
C GLU A 436 6.03 -6.70 0.17
N ILE A 437 5.20 -7.38 -0.64
CA ILE A 437 3.80 -7.00 -0.90
C ILE A 437 2.92 -8.18 -0.50
N GLN A 438 2.03 -7.95 0.45
CA GLN A 438 1.14 -8.98 1.01
C GLN A 438 -0.33 -8.67 0.72
N TYR A 439 -0.99 -9.56 -0.01
CA TYR A 439 -2.44 -9.54 -0.20
C TYR A 439 -3.21 -10.16 0.97
N HIS A 440 -2.56 -11.04 1.71
CA HIS A 440 -3.05 -11.72 2.92
C HIS A 440 -1.84 -12.02 3.81
N PRO A 441 -2.03 -12.24 5.13
CA PRO A 441 -0.91 -12.55 6.00
C PRO A 441 -0.29 -13.89 5.59
N ALA A 442 1.00 -13.85 5.23
CA ALA A 442 1.77 -15.00 4.79
C ALA A 442 3.19 -14.91 5.33
N TYR A 443 3.35 -15.29 6.59
CA TYR A 443 4.65 -15.48 7.22
C TYR A 443 4.92 -16.98 7.29
N ALA A 444 6.10 -17.40 6.81
CA ALA A 444 6.49 -18.79 6.72
C ALA A 444 7.81 -19.06 7.45
N TYR A 445 7.92 -20.20 8.07
CA TYR A 445 9.15 -20.61 8.75
C TYR A 445 10.00 -21.49 7.81
N ASP A 446 11.25 -21.07 7.59
CA ASP A 446 12.23 -21.75 6.75
C ASP A 446 13.39 -22.29 7.60
N GLU A 447 13.48 -23.60 7.70
CA GLU A 447 14.57 -24.35 8.33
C GLU A 447 15.57 -24.90 7.31
N GLU A 448 15.24 -24.84 6.01
CA GLU A 448 15.97 -25.55 4.94
C GLU A 448 17.09 -24.69 4.32
N SER A 449 17.43 -23.58 4.93
CA SER A 449 18.50 -22.67 4.46
C SER A 449 18.29 -22.15 3.04
N ASN A 450 17.04 -22.00 2.60
CA ASN A 450 16.75 -21.47 1.27
C ASN A 450 17.22 -20.03 1.11
N LEU A 451 17.76 -19.73 -0.06
CA LEU A 451 17.95 -18.35 -0.49
C LEU A 451 16.60 -17.75 -0.92
N CYS A 452 16.48 -16.44 -0.91
CA CYS A 452 15.25 -15.79 -1.35
C CYS A 452 15.54 -14.53 -2.17
N ASN A 453 14.57 -14.15 -3.02
CA ASN A 453 14.70 -12.99 -3.89
C ASN A 453 14.54 -11.67 -3.13
N ASN A 454 14.93 -10.58 -3.78
CA ASN A 454 14.84 -9.22 -3.24
C ASN A 454 13.42 -8.72 -2.96
N LYS A 455 12.38 -9.47 -3.33
CA LYS A 455 10.97 -9.21 -3.00
C LYS A 455 10.48 -10.01 -1.78
N VAL A 456 11.38 -10.75 -1.17
CA VAL A 456 11.18 -11.48 0.08
C VAL A 456 12.09 -10.89 1.14
N PHE A 457 11.54 -10.64 2.30
CA PHE A 457 12.27 -10.29 3.51
C PHE A 457 12.29 -11.48 4.46
N PHE A 458 13.25 -11.49 5.38
CA PHE A 458 13.33 -12.53 6.39
C PHE A 458 13.83 -12.01 7.73
N LEU A 459 13.44 -12.70 8.79
CA LEU A 459 13.84 -12.48 10.18
C LEU A 459 14.55 -13.74 10.66
N CYS A 460 15.86 -13.66 10.96
CA CYS A 460 16.59 -14.77 11.55
C CYS A 460 16.17 -14.97 13.00
N THR A 461 15.36 -15.99 13.25
CA THR A 461 14.87 -16.34 14.57
C THR A 461 14.37 -17.78 14.57
N ASP A 462 14.53 -18.46 15.70
CA ASP A 462 13.92 -19.76 16.04
C ASP A 462 12.70 -19.60 16.96
N TYR A 463 12.34 -18.34 17.28
CA TYR A 463 11.22 -17.99 18.14
C TYR A 463 9.89 -18.16 17.41
N LEU A 464 9.38 -19.41 17.35
CA LEU A 464 8.15 -19.80 16.63
C LEU A 464 6.91 -19.04 17.12
N VAL A 465 6.90 -18.54 18.34
CA VAL A 465 5.81 -17.73 18.86
C VAL A 465 5.62 -16.46 18.03
N LEU A 466 6.71 -15.86 17.55
CA LEU A 466 6.65 -14.71 16.65
C LEU A 466 5.93 -15.05 15.34
N LEU A 467 6.19 -16.24 14.77
CA LEU A 467 5.48 -16.72 13.57
C LEU A 467 3.96 -16.76 13.81
N GLY A 468 3.53 -17.27 14.97
CA GLY A 468 2.12 -17.31 15.36
C GLY A 468 1.50 -15.93 15.49
N ILE A 469 2.19 -15.01 16.15
CA ILE A 469 1.75 -13.62 16.33
C ILE A 469 1.61 -12.91 14.97
N LEU A 470 2.63 -13.01 14.11
CA LEU A 470 2.63 -12.38 12.78
C LEU A 470 1.51 -12.91 11.86
N ASN A 471 1.14 -14.19 12.00
CA ASN A 471 0.05 -14.82 11.27
C ASN A 471 -1.34 -14.64 11.93
N SER A 472 -1.43 -13.94 13.06
CA SER A 472 -2.69 -13.80 13.80
C SER A 472 -3.65 -12.78 13.18
N PRO A 473 -4.98 -12.94 13.39
CA PRO A 473 -5.98 -11.94 13.03
C PRO A 473 -5.72 -10.56 13.63
N ALA A 474 -5.28 -10.47 14.88
CA ALA A 474 -5.03 -9.20 15.56
C ALA A 474 -3.92 -8.39 14.87
N VAL A 475 -2.82 -9.04 14.48
CA VAL A 475 -1.72 -8.38 13.77
C VAL A 475 -2.14 -8.00 12.35
N TRP A 476 -2.93 -8.82 11.64
CA TRP A 476 -3.45 -8.44 10.32
C TRP A 476 -4.40 -7.25 10.42
N TRP A 477 -5.31 -7.24 11.38
CA TRP A 477 -6.23 -6.14 11.66
C TRP A 477 -5.50 -4.83 11.98
N HIS A 478 -4.41 -4.90 12.79
CA HIS A 478 -3.54 -3.77 13.08
C HIS A 478 -2.79 -3.30 11.84
N ASN A 479 -2.14 -4.22 11.11
CA ASN A 479 -1.32 -3.91 9.94
C ASN A 479 -2.13 -3.27 8.80
N TRP A 480 -3.38 -3.69 8.63
CA TRP A 480 -4.29 -3.09 7.66
C TRP A 480 -4.47 -1.58 7.89
N ARG A 481 -4.49 -1.16 9.14
CA ARG A 481 -4.65 0.25 9.53
C ARG A 481 -3.35 1.03 9.57
N TYR A 482 -2.26 0.34 9.83
CA TYR A 482 -0.94 0.94 10.06
C TYR A 482 -0.08 0.98 8.79
N LEU A 483 -0.03 -0.11 8.01
CA LEU A 483 0.86 -0.21 6.85
C LEU A 483 0.30 0.56 5.63
N PRO A 484 1.19 1.06 4.75
CA PRO A 484 0.77 1.64 3.47
C PRO A 484 0.07 0.62 2.59
N HIS A 485 -1.02 1.04 1.95
CA HIS A 485 -1.74 0.25 0.98
C HIS A 485 -1.14 0.43 -0.42
N MET A 486 -1.02 -0.67 -1.14
CA MET A 486 -0.63 -0.75 -2.54
C MET A 486 -1.84 -1.10 -3.41
N LYS A 487 -1.61 -1.24 -4.72
CA LYS A 487 -2.64 -1.69 -5.66
C LYS A 487 -3.41 -2.89 -5.13
N ASP A 488 -4.72 -2.91 -5.37
CA ASP A 488 -5.66 -3.94 -4.93
C ASP A 488 -5.62 -4.18 -3.42
N GLU A 489 -5.31 -3.12 -2.65
CA GLU A 489 -5.27 -3.12 -1.18
C GLU A 489 -4.26 -4.14 -0.60
N ALA A 490 -3.18 -4.41 -1.31
CA ALA A 490 -2.06 -5.14 -0.73
C ALA A 490 -1.32 -4.27 0.28
N LEU A 491 -0.81 -4.87 1.35
CA LEU A 491 0.01 -4.20 2.35
C LEU A 491 1.49 -4.30 2.01
N THR A 492 2.28 -3.32 2.45
CA THR A 492 3.73 -3.32 2.26
C THR A 492 4.46 -3.29 3.60
N PRO A 493 4.72 -4.46 4.23
CA PRO A 493 5.48 -4.56 5.47
C PRO A 493 6.99 -4.44 5.19
N VAL A 494 7.43 -3.24 4.79
CA VAL A 494 8.87 -2.97 4.62
C VAL A 494 9.62 -3.02 5.95
N ALA A 495 10.93 -3.24 5.89
CA ALA A 495 11.76 -3.56 7.04
C ALA A 495 11.54 -2.62 8.24
N PHE A 496 11.64 -1.31 8.05
CA PHE A 496 11.53 -0.34 9.15
C PHE A 496 10.13 -0.30 9.80
N LEU A 497 9.07 -0.59 9.03
CA LEU A 497 7.70 -0.67 9.56
C LEU A 497 7.48 -1.95 10.36
N LEU A 498 8.12 -3.06 9.94
CA LEU A 498 8.03 -4.30 10.69
C LEU A 498 8.90 -4.29 11.97
N GLU A 499 10.04 -3.60 11.96
CA GLU A 499 10.89 -3.39 13.15
C GLU A 499 10.12 -2.73 14.28
N SER A 500 9.24 -1.78 13.95
CA SER A 500 8.40 -1.05 14.90
C SER A 500 7.08 -1.73 15.23
N LEU A 501 6.76 -2.88 14.61
CA LEU A 501 5.57 -3.66 14.94
C LEU A 501 5.61 -4.06 16.43
N LEU A 502 4.54 -3.79 17.14
CA LEU A 502 4.46 -4.03 18.58
C LEU A 502 4.01 -5.47 18.85
N VAL A 503 4.92 -6.26 19.40
CA VAL A 503 4.73 -7.67 19.74
C VAL A 503 4.41 -7.77 21.22
N PRO A 504 3.32 -8.47 21.63
CA PRO A 504 2.95 -8.58 23.03
C PRO A 504 3.98 -9.41 23.81
N LYS A 505 4.25 -9.00 25.02
CA LYS A 505 5.09 -9.78 25.96
C LYS A 505 4.27 -10.93 26.54
N LEU A 506 4.59 -12.16 26.14
CA LEU A 506 3.91 -13.35 26.65
C LEU A 506 4.48 -13.78 28.01
N LYS A 507 3.61 -14.21 28.92
CA LYS A 507 4.02 -14.94 30.12
C LYS A 507 4.56 -16.31 29.70
N ARG A 508 5.56 -16.86 30.38
CA ARG A 508 6.24 -18.14 30.04
C ARG A 508 5.29 -19.32 29.74
N ARG A 509 4.14 -19.39 30.43
CA ARG A 509 3.14 -20.43 30.17
C ARG A 509 2.50 -20.29 28.78
N PHE A 510 2.08 -19.08 28.43
CA PHE A 510 1.48 -18.76 27.13
C PHE A 510 2.49 -18.90 26.00
N GLU A 511 3.72 -18.47 26.22
CA GLU A 511 4.82 -18.61 25.29
C GLU A 511 5.06 -20.07 24.89
N ARG A 512 5.11 -20.97 25.88
CA ARG A 512 5.24 -22.43 25.64
C ARG A 512 4.06 -22.95 24.82
N LEU A 513 2.82 -22.64 25.24
CA LEU A 513 1.62 -23.13 24.56
C LEU A 513 1.53 -22.59 23.12
N CYS A 514 1.79 -21.31 22.88
CA CYS A 514 1.86 -20.76 21.53
C CYS A 514 2.94 -21.44 20.69
N GLY A 515 4.12 -21.69 21.25
CA GLY A 515 5.19 -22.41 20.57
C GLY A 515 4.80 -23.85 20.19
N ASP A 516 4.13 -24.55 21.09
CA ASP A 516 3.61 -25.93 20.82
C ASP A 516 2.56 -25.93 19.71
N ILE A 517 1.62 -24.99 19.74
CA ILE A 517 0.61 -24.80 18.69
C ILE A 517 1.29 -24.48 17.36
N CYS A 518 2.25 -23.57 17.31
CA CYS A 518 2.97 -23.25 16.09
C CYS A 518 3.72 -24.45 15.51
N ARG A 519 4.39 -25.25 16.35
CA ARG A 519 5.03 -26.51 15.89
C ARG A 519 4.02 -27.46 15.28
N HIS A 520 2.86 -27.63 15.89
CA HIS A 520 1.80 -28.49 15.38
C HIS A 520 1.23 -27.98 14.04
N LEU A 521 1.02 -26.68 13.91
CA LEU A 521 0.60 -26.04 12.66
C LEU A 521 1.61 -26.23 11.52
N LEU A 522 2.91 -26.19 11.83
CA LEU A 522 3.97 -26.50 10.87
C LEU A 522 3.90 -27.96 10.42
N ILE A 523 3.67 -28.91 11.35
CA ILE A 523 3.51 -30.34 11.03
C ILE A 523 2.27 -30.54 10.14
N CYS A 524 1.10 -30.06 10.54
CA CYS A 524 -0.13 -30.15 9.74
C CYS A 524 0.06 -29.58 8.32
N SER A 525 0.75 -28.43 8.21
CA SER A 525 1.03 -27.78 6.94
C SER A 525 1.97 -28.60 6.05
N ARG A 526 3.01 -29.20 6.65
CA ARG A 526 3.99 -30.09 5.97
C ARG A 526 3.32 -31.34 5.45
N ASP A 527 2.56 -32.04 6.32
CA ASP A 527 1.90 -33.30 5.99
C ASP A 527 0.84 -33.12 4.90
N ARG A 528 -0.01 -32.09 5.02
CA ARG A 528 -0.97 -31.71 3.98
C ARG A 528 -0.29 -31.48 2.64
N ARG A 529 0.81 -30.72 2.61
CA ARG A 529 1.55 -30.40 1.38
C ARG A 529 2.16 -31.65 0.76
N THR A 530 2.77 -32.49 1.58
CA THR A 530 3.34 -33.77 1.14
C THR A 530 2.26 -34.65 0.52
N THR A 531 1.10 -34.77 1.15
CA THR A 531 -0.05 -35.51 0.63
C THR A 531 -0.50 -34.97 -0.74
N ILE A 532 -0.66 -33.68 -0.88
CA ILE A 532 -1.04 -33.09 -2.18
C ILE A 532 0.00 -33.37 -3.26
N ARG A 533 1.30 -33.27 -2.96
CA ARG A 533 2.36 -33.60 -3.93
C ARG A 533 2.30 -35.06 -4.37
N ILE A 534 2.11 -35.98 -3.44
CA ILE A 534 1.96 -37.40 -3.73
C ILE A 534 0.76 -37.62 -4.65
N VAL A 535 -0.40 -37.04 -4.35
CA VAL A 535 -1.60 -37.13 -5.18
C VAL A 535 -1.37 -36.55 -6.58
N LEU A 536 -0.74 -35.40 -6.70
CA LEU A 536 -0.44 -34.80 -8.00
C LEU A 536 0.54 -35.63 -8.84
N ASP A 537 1.52 -36.25 -8.20
CA ASP A 537 2.46 -37.14 -8.86
C ASP A 537 1.78 -38.45 -9.30
N TRP A 538 0.94 -39.04 -8.44
CA TRP A 538 0.09 -40.18 -8.77
C TRP A 538 -0.86 -39.88 -9.95
N LEU A 539 -1.51 -38.70 -9.96
CA LEU A 539 -2.35 -38.27 -11.07
C LEU A 539 -1.56 -38.14 -12.39
N ARG A 540 -0.31 -37.68 -12.31
CA ARG A 540 0.58 -37.56 -13.46
C ARG A 540 0.94 -38.91 -14.01
N THR A 541 1.32 -39.85 -13.14
CA THR A 541 1.84 -41.17 -13.53
C THR A 541 0.75 -42.17 -13.90
N GLN A 542 -0.37 -42.21 -13.18
CA GLN A 542 -1.42 -43.20 -13.37
C GLN A 542 -2.61 -42.70 -14.19
N HIS A 543 -2.86 -41.41 -14.18
CA HIS A 543 -4.04 -40.82 -14.84
C HIS A 543 -3.72 -39.82 -15.95
N ASP A 544 -2.47 -39.68 -16.37
CA ASP A 544 -2.01 -38.83 -17.46
C ASP A 544 -2.42 -37.33 -17.30
N VAL A 545 -2.41 -36.83 -16.07
CA VAL A 545 -2.66 -35.42 -15.77
C VAL A 545 -1.33 -34.69 -15.74
N GLN A 546 -0.81 -34.30 -16.90
CA GLN A 546 0.50 -33.68 -17.04
C GLN A 546 0.54 -32.25 -16.47
N LYS A 547 -0.57 -31.53 -16.58
CA LYS A 547 -0.73 -30.15 -16.06
C LYS A 547 -1.95 -30.08 -15.13
N PRO A 548 -1.78 -30.32 -13.83
CA PRO A 548 -2.88 -30.21 -12.87
C PRO A 548 -3.40 -28.77 -12.84
N SER A 549 -4.72 -28.62 -12.84
CA SER A 549 -5.37 -27.32 -12.66
C SER A 549 -5.09 -26.74 -11.26
N THR A 550 -5.29 -25.43 -11.08
CA THR A 550 -5.18 -24.77 -9.76
C THR A 550 -6.14 -25.38 -8.74
N ARG A 551 -7.30 -25.88 -9.18
CA ARG A 551 -8.25 -26.60 -8.31
C ARG A 551 -7.70 -27.95 -7.85
N LEU A 552 -7.02 -28.73 -8.70
CA LEU A 552 -6.37 -29.98 -8.30
C LEU A 552 -5.17 -29.74 -7.38
N GLN A 553 -4.43 -28.65 -7.59
CA GLN A 553 -3.36 -28.24 -6.67
C GLN A 553 -3.90 -27.88 -5.27
N ALA A 554 -5.18 -27.52 -5.16
CA ALA A 554 -5.91 -27.30 -3.92
C ALA A 554 -6.98 -28.40 -3.69
N ALA A 555 -6.64 -29.67 -3.93
CA ALA A 555 -7.58 -30.80 -3.91
C ALA A 555 -8.32 -30.98 -2.58
N THR A 556 -7.75 -30.53 -1.47
CA THR A 556 -8.41 -30.49 -0.15
C THR A 556 -9.65 -29.62 -0.11
N ASN A 557 -9.86 -28.70 -1.06
CA ASN A 557 -11.06 -27.86 -1.15
C ASN A 557 -12.17 -28.51 -2.00
N LEU A 558 -11.92 -29.67 -2.58
CA LEU A 558 -12.86 -30.36 -3.46
C LEU A 558 -13.61 -31.49 -2.72
N SER A 559 -14.84 -31.72 -3.09
CA SER A 559 -15.52 -33.00 -2.78
C SER A 559 -14.99 -34.11 -3.67
N SER A 560 -15.30 -35.37 -3.34
CA SER A 560 -14.88 -36.54 -4.14
C SER A 560 -15.36 -36.46 -5.60
N ASP A 561 -16.61 -36.01 -5.82
CA ASP A 561 -17.15 -35.86 -7.17
C ASP A 561 -16.57 -34.68 -7.94
N GLU A 562 -16.29 -33.57 -7.26
CA GLU A 562 -15.58 -32.41 -7.86
C GLU A 562 -14.15 -32.78 -8.22
N PHE A 563 -13.44 -33.54 -7.37
CA PHE A 563 -12.10 -34.05 -7.64
C PHE A 563 -12.09 -34.91 -8.90
N VAL A 564 -12.98 -35.90 -9.00
CA VAL A 564 -13.13 -36.75 -10.20
C VAL A 564 -13.47 -35.92 -11.44
N SER A 565 -14.36 -34.92 -11.31
CA SER A 565 -14.74 -34.05 -12.41
C SER A 565 -13.57 -33.18 -12.89
N GLU A 566 -12.76 -32.68 -11.96
CA GLU A 566 -11.59 -31.84 -12.27
C GLU A 566 -10.45 -32.67 -12.90
N VAL A 567 -10.24 -33.91 -12.45
CA VAL A 567 -9.30 -34.83 -13.10
C VAL A 567 -9.73 -35.11 -14.54
N LYS A 568 -11.03 -35.41 -14.81
CA LYS A 568 -11.55 -35.57 -16.18
C LYS A 568 -11.27 -34.35 -17.06
N ARG A 569 -11.48 -33.14 -16.52
CA ARG A 569 -11.23 -31.89 -17.24
C ARG A 569 -9.75 -31.73 -17.58
N SER A 570 -8.86 -32.03 -16.62
CA SER A 570 -7.41 -31.87 -16.77
C SER A 570 -6.76 -32.87 -17.74
N ARG A 571 -7.40 -34.01 -18.01
CA ARG A 571 -6.96 -35.01 -19.01
C ARG A 571 -7.32 -34.63 -20.45
N GLY A 572 -8.20 -33.66 -20.67
CA GLY A 572 -8.73 -33.29 -22.01
C GLY A 572 -9.95 -34.13 -22.44
N ARG A 573 -10.70 -33.61 -23.40
CA ARG A 573 -12.02 -34.12 -23.81
C ARG A 573 -12.03 -35.46 -24.55
N GLU A 574 -10.90 -35.94 -25.04
CA GLU A 574 -10.85 -37.08 -25.98
C GLU A 574 -10.73 -38.47 -25.33
N ARG A 575 -10.54 -38.57 -24.02
CA ARG A 575 -10.34 -39.85 -23.34
C ARG A 575 -11.43 -40.11 -22.28
N SER A 576 -12.39 -40.99 -22.62
CA SER A 576 -13.35 -41.53 -21.64
C SER A 576 -12.61 -42.33 -20.54
N MET A 577 -13.05 -42.21 -19.30
CA MET A 577 -12.52 -42.98 -18.17
C MET A 577 -13.36 -44.23 -17.96
N SER A 578 -12.70 -45.36 -17.76
CA SER A 578 -13.38 -46.62 -17.38
C SER A 578 -13.99 -46.48 -15.98
N ALA A 579 -15.00 -47.34 -15.70
CA ALA A 579 -15.59 -47.40 -14.36
C ALA A 579 -14.54 -47.76 -13.29
N ALA A 580 -13.56 -48.60 -13.63
CA ALA A 580 -12.45 -48.97 -12.75
C ALA A 580 -11.59 -47.74 -12.41
N ALA A 581 -11.22 -46.93 -13.40
CA ALA A 581 -10.44 -45.69 -13.17
C ALA A 581 -11.21 -44.66 -12.34
N LEU A 582 -12.54 -44.59 -12.50
CA LEU A 582 -13.38 -43.71 -11.67
C LEU A 582 -13.46 -44.19 -10.22
N LYS A 583 -13.49 -45.48 -10.01
CA LYS A 583 -13.44 -46.07 -8.68
C LYS A 583 -12.09 -45.80 -8.02
N ASP A 584 -11.00 -46.04 -8.74
CA ASP A 584 -9.63 -45.79 -8.28
C ASP A 584 -9.43 -44.32 -7.81
N LEU A 585 -9.93 -43.35 -8.57
CA LEU A 585 -9.91 -41.94 -8.17
C LEU A 585 -10.65 -41.67 -6.85
N ARG A 586 -11.82 -42.31 -6.64
CA ARG A 586 -12.58 -42.13 -5.40
C ARG A 586 -11.91 -42.82 -4.21
N ASP A 587 -11.38 -44.02 -4.44
CA ASP A 587 -10.65 -44.78 -3.41
C ASP A 587 -9.39 -44.01 -2.98
N GLU A 588 -8.64 -43.45 -3.93
CA GLU A 588 -7.48 -42.60 -3.62
C GLU A 588 -7.87 -41.31 -2.92
N TYR A 589 -8.96 -40.65 -3.35
CA TYR A 589 -9.48 -39.46 -2.66
C TYR A 589 -9.80 -39.79 -1.18
N ALA A 590 -10.49 -40.87 -0.90
CA ALA A 590 -10.84 -41.26 0.46
C ALA A 590 -9.58 -41.63 1.30
N ARG A 591 -8.58 -42.24 0.66
CA ARG A 591 -7.35 -42.69 1.33
C ARG A 591 -6.40 -41.52 1.65
N THR A 592 -6.34 -40.49 0.81
CA THR A 592 -5.31 -39.44 0.89
C THR A 592 -5.89 -38.04 1.10
N ILE A 593 -6.90 -37.63 0.33
CA ILE A 593 -7.44 -36.27 0.39
C ILE A 593 -8.30 -36.05 1.64
N GLU A 594 -9.13 -37.02 2.03
CA GLU A 594 -9.95 -36.89 3.25
C GLU A 594 -9.12 -36.75 4.53
N PRO A 595 -8.07 -37.56 4.77
CA PRO A 595 -7.16 -37.31 5.88
C PRO A 595 -6.49 -35.95 5.83
N ALA A 596 -6.11 -35.45 4.64
CA ALA A 596 -5.54 -34.10 4.49
C ALA A 596 -6.56 -33.00 4.80
N LYS A 597 -7.86 -33.20 4.55
CA LYS A 597 -8.94 -32.32 4.99
C LYS A 597 -9.08 -32.28 6.52
N ASN A 598 -8.94 -33.43 7.17
CA ASN A 598 -8.97 -33.50 8.63
C ASN A 598 -7.81 -32.73 9.24
N LEU A 599 -6.60 -32.80 8.64
CA LEU A 599 -5.47 -31.94 9.04
C LEU A 599 -5.77 -30.45 8.87
N MET A 600 -6.52 -30.04 7.84
CA MET A 600 -6.95 -28.64 7.69
C MET A 600 -7.93 -28.24 8.79
N ALA A 601 -8.86 -29.08 9.14
CA ALA A 601 -9.82 -28.82 10.21
C ALA A 601 -9.11 -28.73 11.57
N GLU A 602 -8.16 -29.63 11.83
CA GLU A 602 -7.31 -29.59 13.02
C GLU A 602 -6.47 -28.29 13.07
N ALA A 603 -5.81 -27.95 11.97
CA ALA A 603 -5.05 -26.71 11.86
C ALA A 603 -5.93 -25.49 12.15
N LEU A 604 -7.16 -25.43 11.64
CA LEU A 604 -8.08 -24.33 11.92
C LEU A 604 -8.43 -24.23 13.42
N GLN A 605 -8.65 -25.37 14.11
CA GLN A 605 -8.89 -25.36 15.55
C GLN A 605 -7.66 -24.87 16.33
N LEU A 606 -6.46 -25.27 15.92
CA LEU A 606 -5.22 -24.76 16.51
C LEU A 606 -5.05 -23.26 16.26
N GLU A 607 -5.46 -22.76 15.10
CA GLU A 607 -5.43 -21.33 14.79
C GLU A 607 -6.46 -20.53 15.61
N TYR A 608 -7.62 -21.08 15.92
CA TYR A 608 -8.56 -20.45 16.86
C TYR A 608 -7.97 -20.38 18.27
N GLN A 609 -7.34 -21.45 18.75
CA GLN A 609 -6.65 -21.42 20.04
C GLN A 609 -5.52 -20.39 20.08
N LEU A 610 -4.73 -20.32 19.01
CA LEU A 610 -3.66 -19.33 18.87
C LEU A 610 -4.22 -17.90 18.85
N HIS A 611 -5.33 -17.67 18.15
CA HIS A 611 -6.04 -16.40 18.13
C HIS A 611 -6.43 -15.94 19.53
N ASP A 612 -7.04 -16.82 20.31
CA ASP A 612 -7.47 -16.52 21.68
C ASP A 612 -6.27 -16.17 22.57
N LEU A 613 -5.19 -16.93 22.49
CA LEU A 613 -3.94 -16.68 23.24
C LEU A 613 -3.29 -15.34 22.86
N VAL A 614 -3.27 -14.99 21.58
CA VAL A 614 -2.72 -13.71 21.10
C VAL A 614 -3.59 -12.55 21.58
N ASN A 615 -4.92 -12.68 21.52
CA ASN A 615 -5.84 -11.67 22.02
C ASN A 615 -5.67 -11.45 23.53
N GLU A 616 -5.54 -12.54 24.30
CA GLU A 616 -5.27 -12.47 25.74
C GLU A 616 -3.92 -11.78 26.02
N ALA A 617 -2.90 -12.04 25.19
CA ALA A 617 -1.60 -11.42 25.33
C ALA A 617 -1.63 -9.90 25.09
N TYR A 618 -2.48 -9.43 24.18
CA TYR A 618 -2.76 -8.00 23.99
C TYR A 618 -3.74 -7.44 25.03
N GLY A 619 -4.27 -8.27 25.94
CA GLY A 619 -5.24 -7.89 26.97
C GLY A 619 -6.61 -7.51 26.42
N LEU A 620 -6.99 -8.06 25.25
CA LEU A 620 -8.27 -7.74 24.61
C LEU A 620 -9.43 -8.39 25.38
N THR A 621 -10.48 -7.60 25.62
CA THR A 621 -11.75 -8.08 26.16
C THR A 621 -12.61 -8.75 25.08
N PRO A 622 -13.61 -9.59 25.44
CA PRO A 622 -14.51 -10.19 24.46
C PRO A 622 -15.21 -9.16 23.55
N ASN A 623 -15.57 -7.99 24.09
CA ASN A 623 -16.20 -6.91 23.29
C ASN A 623 -15.21 -6.30 22.28
N GLU A 624 -13.95 -6.14 22.65
CA GLU A 624 -12.91 -5.65 21.75
C GLU A 624 -12.55 -6.67 20.67
N VAL A 625 -12.53 -7.96 21.01
CA VAL A 625 -12.37 -9.04 20.01
C VAL A 625 -13.55 -9.04 19.03
N LYS A 626 -14.78 -8.87 19.53
CA LYS A 626 -15.95 -8.72 18.68
C LYS A 626 -15.84 -7.49 17.77
N LEU A 627 -15.45 -6.33 18.31
CA LEU A 627 -15.23 -5.10 17.54
C LEU A 627 -14.17 -5.31 16.44
N MET A 628 -13.07 -6.01 16.75
CA MET A 628 -12.04 -6.35 15.77
C MET A 628 -12.61 -7.15 14.59
N TRP A 629 -13.50 -8.12 14.86
CA TRP A 629 -14.14 -8.91 13.82
C TRP A 629 -15.27 -8.15 13.09
N ASP A 630 -16.02 -7.30 13.78
CA ASP A 630 -17.07 -6.45 13.17
C ASP A 630 -16.46 -5.39 12.23
N THR A 631 -15.20 -5.02 12.48
CA THR A 631 -14.41 -4.10 11.65
C THR A 631 -13.25 -4.80 10.92
N ALA A 632 -13.39 -6.12 10.69
CA ALA A 632 -12.37 -6.93 10.06
C ALA A 632 -12.05 -6.45 8.62
N PRO A 633 -10.76 -6.29 8.30
CA PRO A 633 -10.37 -5.98 6.94
C PRO A 633 -10.60 -7.19 6.02
N PRO A 634 -10.57 -6.99 4.69
CA PRO A 634 -10.57 -8.10 3.75
C PRO A 634 -9.44 -9.10 4.01
N ARG A 635 -9.70 -10.37 3.66
CA ARG A 635 -8.66 -11.41 3.65
C ARG A 635 -8.06 -11.70 5.03
N MET A 636 -8.90 -11.70 6.07
CA MET A 636 -8.50 -12.18 7.39
C MET A 636 -7.88 -13.59 7.29
N PRO A 637 -6.85 -13.92 8.11
CA PRO A 637 -6.09 -15.17 7.99
C PRO A 637 -6.91 -16.44 8.27
N ILE A 638 -7.97 -16.30 9.04
CA ILE A 638 -8.91 -17.37 9.38
C ILE A 638 -10.35 -16.85 9.26
N PRO A 639 -11.35 -17.73 9.16
CA PRO A 639 -12.74 -17.34 9.34
C PRO A 639 -13.00 -16.82 10.76
N ARG A 640 -14.05 -16.01 10.94
CA ARG A 640 -14.48 -15.55 12.27
C ARG A 640 -14.74 -16.77 13.17
N PRO A 641 -14.16 -16.82 14.40
CA PRO A 641 -14.42 -17.92 15.31
C PRO A 641 -15.89 -17.99 15.70
N PRO A 642 -16.47 -19.19 15.86
CA PRO A 642 -17.90 -19.33 16.15
C PRO A 642 -18.35 -18.74 17.48
N HIS A 643 -17.43 -18.54 18.41
CA HIS A 643 -17.71 -18.01 19.75
C HIS A 643 -17.55 -16.47 19.86
N VAL A 644 -17.17 -15.80 18.78
CA VAL A 644 -16.93 -14.35 18.74
C VAL A 644 -18.08 -13.57 18.11
#